data_9f92d6c7b18da657168ccd35d544fe73
#
_entry.id   9f92d6c7b18da657168ccd35d544fe73
#
_cell.length_a   1.000
_cell.length_b   1.000
_cell.length_c   1.000
_cell.angle_alpha   90.00
_cell.angle_beta   90.00
_cell.angle_gamma   90.00
#
_symmetry.space_group_name_H-M   'P 1'
#
loop_
_entity.id
_entity.type
_entity.pdbx_description
1 polymer ?
#
loop_
_entity_poly.entity_id
_entity_poly.type
_entity_poly.pdbx_seq_one_letter_code
_entity_poly.pdbx_strand_id
1 'polypeptide(L)'
;FHKKAGKFTIEEFNIARKAFDEQASPKIYTYIKDLEAGESESRELAEFKRLMLEELGHYWCRYSNFDTMQLHFVLQLQMVEATTPIKVEVKESQVKIGDSTIADLNNVPFTSENATHRELQSRKEQLDREIGNAESGGRRGFFGQRSRMTDEELANLREERESVTEQIERQEKALVDTAMSIARMQGGECSPRMRTAAELFEKGEIDKAEAVLKEDDMEADATNAKLKFDTAAQPTAELTRNIERCAGEYMLKARIVVSGIADESRYRQAVKLMSTAIDLVSGRLPEETLAEYLFDYAVLLTDTGQQTKALETWERLSGIYERLYRKAPQKYAYGYAGVLNNMAVLYSDKGDFDHCLSKYLKAIDIYDWLDREEPGIYDDDIARLKNNLGTLYSDRDEYNKALSEFNEAARIRFELLAKDNDPDSRSALADIYCNMATALQFSDHPQEALRYIAQAHAILDELDKEFPRIYEYKLYSILNREGSIYTRLDQLDKAEESLQKSLQLATNLASRMPLAHSADLATAKMEMSGLNYVLGKNEEARKGFCQALDIFRRLQTKEPVYDHPIATVLQNLGVICRHEEKYEDAEKFLKEALDIRERQHAQVPYSFTADHAKVCRDFGDLLVDMGENDRAGEMFEKAVTLYTNAAEKSGHLKVSIADSIYAWADTRLDSEEYDRAESLFKQALSIYSRLTDDKTSYDMARTWSRMGDLYMLWEKPQAVPSYEKALSMFKELHAPDSDYREETAHITNCMALISSANEEYDRASELYEECISIYESLCNDGHDNRADLAEAYCSLGETHCNLEAAEPARECFEKSLKLYREINACPVPLHIDKMAVVLKKLGIVLYVCEEYDTAITLYLEAYELLNAIYRKTGECGEELGSVALCLSETFADTGKARKARKYYDIALKFGAIEEDDEEDYNDDKDEEDEIDEDMDCLLYTSDAADDMQ
;
A
#
# COMPACT_ATOMS: atom_id res chain seq x y z
N PHE A 1 13.40 -47.98 35.22
CA PHE A 1 12.94 -49.22 34.55
C PHE A 1 14.09 -49.94 33.87
N HIS A 2 15.32 -49.77 34.31
CA HIS A 2 16.46 -50.52 33.81
C HIS A 2 16.64 -51.83 34.51
N LYS A 3 16.66 -52.94 33.79
CA LYS A 3 17.11 -54.29 34.14
C LYS A 3 16.18 -55.26 34.94
N LYS A 4 14.89 -54.92 35.13
CA LYS A 4 13.92 -55.89 35.64
C LYS A 4 12.61 -55.86 34.87
N ALA A 5 12.68 -55.86 33.56
CA ALA A 5 11.51 -56.11 32.69
C ALA A 5 11.30 -57.68 32.72
N GLY A 6 10.91 -58.14 33.83
CA GLY A 6 10.55 -59.53 34.01
C GLY A 6 9.08 -59.67 34.35
N LYS A 7 8.72 -60.78 34.96
CA LYS A 7 7.39 -61.17 35.35
C LYS A 7 6.49 -60.03 35.95
N PHE A 8 7.09 -59.04 36.64
CA PHE A 8 6.39 -57.95 37.33
C PHE A 8 5.71 -57.00 36.34
N THR A 9 6.34 -56.64 35.26
CA THR A 9 5.77 -55.70 34.23
C THR A 9 4.62 -56.36 33.48
N ILE A 10 4.65 -57.66 33.27
CA ILE A 10 3.55 -58.39 32.61
C ILE A 10 2.35 -58.54 33.58
N GLU A 11 2.57 -58.67 34.87
CA GLU A 11 1.50 -58.70 35.86
C GLU A 11 0.83 -57.36 36.05
N GLU A 12 1.60 -56.26 36.12
CA GLU A 12 1.08 -54.85 36.17
C GLU A 12 0.31 -54.49 34.88
N PHE A 13 0.85 -54.92 33.74
CA PHE A 13 0.20 -54.74 32.46
C PHE A 13 -1.13 -55.49 32.37
N ASN A 14 -1.19 -56.75 32.84
CA ASN A 14 -2.42 -57.52 32.86
C ASN A 14 -3.47 -56.93 33.80
N ILE A 15 -3.07 -56.29 34.90
CA ILE A 15 -3.97 -55.60 35.83
C ILE A 15 -4.51 -54.34 35.15
N ALA A 16 -3.66 -53.54 34.49
CA ALA A 16 -4.04 -52.34 33.75
C ALA A 16 -4.95 -52.67 32.55
N ARG A 17 -4.64 -53.77 31.83
CA ARG A 17 -5.47 -54.31 30.75
C ARG A 17 -6.87 -54.68 31.25
N LYS A 18 -6.96 -55.41 32.37
CA LYS A 18 -8.24 -55.78 32.94
C LYS A 18 -9.08 -54.55 33.32
N ALA A 19 -8.46 -53.54 33.88
CA ALA A 19 -9.12 -52.29 34.21
C ALA A 19 -9.59 -51.52 32.95
N PHE A 20 -8.81 -51.55 31.86
CA PHE A 20 -9.16 -50.95 30.56
C PHE A 20 -10.34 -51.70 29.90
N ASP A 21 -10.31 -53.05 29.89
CA ASP A 21 -11.38 -53.88 29.36
C ASP A 21 -12.70 -53.70 30.11
N GLU A 22 -12.64 -53.43 31.42
CA GLU A 22 -13.82 -53.25 32.29
C GLU A 22 -14.37 -51.82 32.30
N GLN A 23 -13.52 -50.77 32.12
CA GLN A 23 -13.89 -49.39 32.34
C GLN A 23 -13.44 -48.45 31.21
N ALA A 24 -12.84 -48.94 30.13
CA ALA A 24 -12.15 -48.16 29.08
C ALA A 24 -11.10 -47.16 29.63
N SER A 25 -10.55 -47.40 30.82
CA SER A 25 -9.58 -46.54 31.52
C SER A 25 -8.73 -47.41 32.46
N PRO A 26 -7.43 -47.17 32.64
CA PRO A 26 -6.58 -46.11 32.04
C PRO A 26 -6.09 -46.45 30.64
N LYS A 27 -5.73 -45.46 29.83
CA LYS A 27 -5.03 -45.63 28.57
C LYS A 27 -3.61 -46.15 28.82
N ILE A 28 -3.19 -47.17 28.05
CA ILE A 28 -1.89 -47.84 28.24
C ILE A 28 -0.94 -47.34 27.15
N TYR A 29 0.12 -46.67 27.54
CA TYR A 29 1.20 -46.23 26.67
C TYR A 29 2.44 -47.07 26.91
N THR A 30 3.06 -47.58 25.86
CA THR A 30 4.22 -48.47 25.97
C THR A 30 5.40 -47.92 25.20
N TYR A 31 6.51 -47.74 25.87
CA TYR A 31 7.78 -47.29 25.31
C TYR A 31 8.81 -48.39 25.39
N ILE A 32 9.42 -48.73 24.25
CA ILE A 32 10.43 -49.78 24.18
C ILE A 32 11.75 -49.19 23.68
N LYS A 33 12.80 -49.20 24.49
CA LYS A 33 14.13 -48.78 24.12
C LYS A 33 14.68 -49.66 22.98
N ASP A 34 15.28 -49.04 21.97
CA ASP A 34 16.01 -49.73 20.93
C ASP A 34 17.21 -50.45 21.52
N LEU A 35 17.52 -51.63 21.02
CA LEU A 35 18.67 -52.39 21.44
C LEU A 35 19.97 -51.74 20.96
N GLU A 36 20.96 -51.64 21.87
CA GLU A 36 22.29 -51.14 21.50
C GLU A 36 23.06 -52.19 20.68
N ALA A 37 24.06 -51.75 19.93
CA ALA A 37 24.85 -52.66 19.10
C ALA A 37 25.48 -53.78 19.93
N GLY A 38 25.06 -55.01 19.72
CA GLY A 38 25.53 -56.18 20.47
C GLY A 38 24.54 -56.72 21.51
N GLU A 39 23.40 -56.03 21.75
CA GLU A 39 22.33 -56.55 22.59
C GLU A 39 21.39 -57.46 21.77
N SER A 40 20.89 -58.54 22.36
CA SER A 40 19.89 -59.41 21.76
C SER A 40 18.55 -59.28 22.49
N GLU A 41 17.46 -59.31 21.75
CA GLU A 41 16.11 -59.26 22.29
C GLU A 41 15.84 -60.50 23.17
N SER A 42 15.36 -60.29 24.38
CA SER A 42 14.95 -61.40 25.21
C SER A 42 13.64 -62.04 24.71
N ARG A 43 13.45 -63.34 24.94
CA ARG A 43 12.21 -64.04 24.56
C ARG A 43 10.99 -63.45 25.23
N GLU A 44 11.09 -63.01 26.45
CA GLU A 44 10.03 -62.33 27.21
C GLU A 44 9.67 -60.96 26.57
N LEU A 45 10.65 -60.17 26.08
CA LEU A 45 10.41 -58.88 25.42
C LEU A 45 9.76 -59.11 24.03
N ALA A 46 10.20 -60.12 23.29
CA ALA A 46 9.58 -60.48 22.00
C ALA A 46 8.13 -60.92 22.17
N GLU A 47 7.85 -61.71 23.21
CA GLU A 47 6.49 -62.12 23.53
C GLU A 47 5.61 -60.99 24.01
N PHE A 48 6.14 -60.07 24.82
CA PHE A 48 5.46 -58.83 25.24
C PHE A 48 5.11 -57.95 24.05
N LYS A 49 6.05 -57.73 23.12
CA LYS A 49 5.81 -56.99 21.88
C LYS A 49 4.71 -57.62 21.05
N ARG A 50 4.71 -58.96 20.91
CA ARG A 50 3.67 -59.69 20.19
C ARG A 50 2.30 -59.51 20.84
N LEU A 51 2.23 -59.60 22.15
CA LEU A 51 1.00 -59.46 22.94
C LEU A 51 0.40 -58.07 22.77
N MET A 52 1.24 -57.02 22.78
CA MET A 52 0.85 -55.65 22.60
C MET A 52 0.30 -55.39 21.18
N LEU A 53 0.94 -55.93 20.15
CA LEU A 53 0.57 -55.73 18.76
C LEU A 53 -0.60 -56.61 18.29
N GLU A 54 -0.56 -57.91 18.63
CA GLU A 54 -1.50 -58.90 18.07
C GLU A 54 -2.79 -58.98 18.90
N GLU A 55 -2.71 -58.86 20.22
CA GLU A 55 -3.87 -59.04 21.09
C GLU A 55 -4.56 -57.74 21.49
N LEU A 56 -3.80 -56.65 21.66
CA LEU A 56 -4.36 -55.38 22.09
C LEU A 56 -4.46 -54.34 20.99
N GLY A 57 -3.77 -54.57 19.86
CA GLY A 57 -3.77 -53.65 18.75
C GLY A 57 -3.18 -52.26 19.08
N HIS A 58 -2.44 -52.16 20.20
CA HIS A 58 -1.80 -50.91 20.58
C HIS A 58 -0.48 -50.72 19.84
N TYR A 59 -0.26 -49.49 19.34
CA TYR A 59 1.04 -49.07 18.83
C TYR A 59 1.98 -48.82 19.99
N TRP A 60 3.21 -49.29 19.90
CA TRP A 60 4.27 -49.01 20.86
C TRP A 60 5.39 -48.22 20.15
N CYS A 61 5.87 -47.15 20.80
CA CYS A 61 6.93 -46.31 20.26
C CYS A 61 8.30 -46.86 20.63
N ARG A 62 9.19 -46.93 19.66
CA ARG A 62 10.62 -47.17 19.91
C ARG A 62 11.29 -45.85 20.25
N TYR A 63 12.27 -45.87 21.10
CA TYR A 63 13.10 -44.72 21.38
C TYR A 63 14.57 -45.12 21.48
N SER A 64 15.41 -44.36 20.80
CA SER A 64 16.88 -44.51 20.84
C SER A 64 17.50 -43.63 21.92
N ASN A 65 16.88 -42.54 22.26
CA ASN A 65 17.35 -41.57 23.24
C ASN A 65 16.20 -40.93 24.02
N PHE A 66 16.56 -40.04 24.97
CA PHE A 66 15.61 -39.39 25.86
C PHE A 66 14.71 -38.41 25.13
N ASP A 67 15.25 -37.62 24.18
CA ASP A 67 14.49 -36.65 23.38
C ASP A 67 13.38 -37.32 22.59
N THR A 68 13.68 -38.41 21.91
CA THR A 68 12.68 -39.22 21.18
C THR A 68 11.58 -39.71 22.12
N MET A 69 11.94 -40.18 23.29
CA MET A 69 10.97 -40.68 24.29
C MET A 69 10.08 -39.56 24.80
N GLN A 70 10.63 -38.39 25.12
CA GLN A 70 9.86 -37.24 25.60
C GLN A 70 8.92 -36.69 24.52
N LEU A 71 9.40 -36.59 23.30
CA LEU A 71 8.59 -36.11 22.17
C LEU A 71 7.38 -37.02 21.96
N HIS A 72 7.59 -38.34 21.85
CA HIS A 72 6.49 -39.27 21.68
C HIS A 72 5.51 -39.25 22.87
N PHE A 73 6.01 -39.10 24.09
CA PHE A 73 5.15 -38.98 25.27
C PHE A 73 4.24 -37.75 25.17
N VAL A 74 4.79 -36.61 24.81
CA VAL A 74 4.03 -35.34 24.62
C VAL A 74 3.03 -35.48 23.49
N LEU A 75 3.44 -36.05 22.35
CA LEU A 75 2.53 -36.25 21.20
C LEU A 75 1.34 -37.15 21.59
N GLN A 76 1.55 -38.11 22.46
CA GLN A 76 0.49 -39.01 22.95
C GLN A 76 -0.37 -38.35 24.03
N LEU A 77 0.18 -37.45 24.87
CA LEU A 77 -0.61 -36.70 25.84
C LEU A 77 -1.67 -35.78 25.20
N GLN A 78 -1.41 -35.29 24.00
CA GLN A 78 -2.41 -34.54 23.24
C GLN A 78 -3.64 -35.37 22.84
N MET A 79 -3.54 -36.70 22.89
CA MET A 79 -4.64 -37.62 22.60
C MET A 79 -5.51 -37.95 23.82
N VAL A 80 -5.04 -37.62 25.02
CA VAL A 80 -5.88 -37.68 26.22
C VAL A 80 -6.89 -36.55 26.12
N GLU A 81 -8.17 -36.85 26.33
CA GLU A 81 -9.28 -35.87 26.32
C GLU A 81 -9.04 -34.74 27.34
N ALA A 82 -8.03 -33.94 27.07
CA ALA A 82 -7.83 -32.68 27.77
C ALA A 82 -8.74 -31.67 27.11
N THR A 83 -9.51 -30.98 27.91
CA THR A 83 -10.37 -29.85 27.48
C THR A 83 -9.56 -28.71 26.86
N THR A 84 -8.24 -28.73 27.06
CA THR A 84 -7.31 -27.73 26.54
C THR A 84 -6.29 -28.38 25.63
N PRO A 85 -6.18 -27.99 24.34
CA PRO A 85 -5.12 -28.48 23.47
C PRO A 85 -3.76 -27.97 23.94
N ILE A 86 -2.80 -28.91 24.09
CA ILE A 86 -1.41 -28.56 24.37
C ILE A 86 -0.80 -27.99 23.10
N LYS A 87 -0.40 -26.69 23.10
CA LYS A 87 0.27 -26.05 21.99
C LYS A 87 1.72 -26.53 21.95
N VAL A 88 2.07 -27.23 20.86
CA VAL A 88 3.44 -27.67 20.58
C VAL A 88 4.05 -26.75 19.53
N GLU A 89 5.20 -26.19 19.82
CA GLU A 89 5.95 -25.30 18.94
C GLU A 89 7.25 -25.92 18.49
N VAL A 90 7.61 -25.71 17.23
CA VAL A 90 8.90 -26.13 16.67
C VAL A 90 9.70 -24.89 16.33
N LYS A 91 10.86 -24.72 16.98
CA LYS A 91 11.71 -23.55 16.84
C LYS A 91 13.16 -23.90 17.07
N GLU A 92 14.06 -23.45 16.21
CA GLU A 92 15.50 -23.68 16.32
C GLU A 92 15.87 -25.16 16.50
N SER A 93 15.25 -26.04 15.73
CA SER A 93 15.39 -27.49 15.86
C SER A 93 15.00 -28.05 17.27
N GLN A 94 14.15 -27.32 17.98
CA GLN A 94 13.61 -27.74 19.28
C GLN A 94 12.08 -27.82 19.25
N VAL A 95 11.55 -28.81 19.96
CA VAL A 95 10.11 -28.90 20.25
C VAL A 95 9.87 -28.34 21.63
N LYS A 96 8.98 -27.38 21.75
CA LYS A 96 8.67 -26.66 22.99
C LYS A 96 7.18 -26.75 23.35
N ILE A 97 6.90 -26.68 24.65
CA ILE A 97 5.56 -26.46 25.21
C ILE A 97 5.72 -25.34 26.23
N GLY A 98 5.19 -24.16 25.94
CA GLY A 98 5.53 -22.96 26.69
C GLY A 98 7.05 -22.76 26.71
N ASP A 99 7.60 -22.38 27.85
CA ASP A 99 9.05 -22.19 28.02
C ASP A 99 9.88 -23.47 28.08
N SER A 100 9.23 -24.63 28.09
CA SER A 100 9.93 -25.91 28.32
C SER A 100 10.32 -26.56 27.00
N THR A 101 11.63 -26.70 26.74
CA THR A 101 12.14 -27.55 25.66
C THR A 101 11.85 -29.01 25.98
N ILE A 102 11.08 -29.67 25.12
CA ILE A 102 10.67 -31.05 25.26
C ILE A 102 11.63 -32.00 24.55
N ALA A 103 12.09 -31.62 23.36
CA ALA A 103 13.02 -32.42 22.59
C ALA A 103 13.88 -31.55 21.69
N ASP A 104 15.13 -31.97 21.50
CA ASP A 104 16.02 -31.43 20.46
C ASP A 104 15.86 -32.29 19.21
N LEU A 105 15.36 -31.75 18.13
CA LEU A 105 15.10 -32.45 16.88
C LEU A 105 16.38 -32.98 16.22
N ASN A 106 17.53 -32.38 16.50
CA ASN A 106 18.82 -32.93 16.06
C ASN A 106 19.14 -34.30 16.65
N ASN A 107 18.49 -34.65 17.75
CA ASN A 107 18.64 -35.98 18.40
C ASN A 107 17.51 -36.94 18.01
N VAL A 108 16.48 -36.48 17.33
CA VAL A 108 15.32 -37.29 16.95
C VAL A 108 15.57 -37.95 15.59
N PRO A 109 15.43 -39.32 15.45
CA PRO A 109 15.84 -40.01 14.21
C PRO A 109 15.11 -39.54 12.95
N PHE A 110 13.82 -39.18 13.01
CA PHE A 110 13.09 -38.75 11.81
C PHE A 110 13.57 -37.41 11.25
N THR A 111 14.34 -36.62 12.00
CA THR A 111 15.07 -35.44 11.54
C THR A 111 16.56 -35.76 11.33
N SER A 112 17.26 -36.23 12.36
CA SER A 112 18.71 -36.47 12.35
C SER A 112 19.17 -37.51 11.33
N GLU A 113 18.35 -38.51 11.03
CA GLU A 113 18.61 -39.52 10.02
C GLU A 113 17.97 -39.25 8.66
N ASN A 114 17.17 -38.20 8.57
CA ASN A 114 16.57 -37.77 7.32
C ASN A 114 17.64 -37.24 6.36
N ALA A 115 17.75 -37.83 5.17
CA ALA A 115 18.77 -37.48 4.19
C ALA A 115 18.67 -36.02 3.75
N THR A 116 17.46 -35.54 3.47
CA THR A 116 17.21 -34.15 3.05
C THR A 116 17.53 -33.16 4.17
N HIS A 117 17.11 -33.46 5.39
CA HIS A 117 17.39 -32.60 6.55
C HIS A 117 18.91 -32.52 6.80
N ARG A 118 19.64 -33.63 6.72
CA ARG A 118 21.11 -33.64 6.83
C ARG A 118 21.80 -32.87 5.70
N GLU A 119 21.29 -32.93 4.49
CA GLU A 119 21.82 -32.15 3.37
C GLU A 119 21.65 -30.65 3.62
N LEU A 120 20.47 -30.21 4.04
CA LEU A 120 20.20 -28.82 4.39
C LEU A 120 21.07 -28.35 5.57
N GLN A 121 21.21 -29.14 6.63
CA GLN A 121 22.09 -28.83 7.77
C GLN A 121 23.56 -28.76 7.34
N SER A 122 24.04 -29.68 6.51
CA SER A 122 25.40 -29.68 5.98
C SER A 122 25.65 -28.43 5.10
N ARG A 123 24.67 -28.02 4.31
CA ARG A 123 24.78 -26.79 3.49
C ARG A 123 24.82 -25.55 4.38
N LYS A 124 23.98 -25.47 5.42
CA LYS A 124 24.02 -24.40 6.41
C LYS A 124 25.40 -24.31 7.10
N GLU A 125 25.95 -25.42 7.58
CA GLU A 125 27.27 -25.45 8.20
C GLU A 125 28.41 -25.06 7.22
N GLN A 126 28.27 -25.40 5.95
CA GLN A 126 29.21 -24.97 4.92
C GLN A 126 29.16 -23.45 4.73
N LEU A 127 27.95 -22.89 4.62
CA LEU A 127 27.74 -21.44 4.49
C LEU A 127 28.24 -20.69 5.73
N ASP A 128 27.98 -21.19 6.94
CA ASP A 128 28.50 -20.62 8.21
C ASP A 128 30.04 -20.57 8.20
N ARG A 129 30.70 -21.61 7.67
CA ARG A 129 32.16 -21.65 7.53
C ARG A 129 32.67 -20.67 6.47
N GLU A 130 32.01 -20.55 5.34
CA GLU A 130 32.37 -19.62 4.27
C GLU A 130 32.20 -18.15 4.72
N ILE A 131 31.10 -17.82 5.38
CA ILE A 131 30.84 -16.50 5.99
C ILE A 131 31.88 -16.18 7.07
N GLY A 132 32.14 -17.07 8.02
CA GLY A 132 33.12 -16.89 9.09
C GLY A 132 34.55 -16.70 8.54
N ASN A 133 34.91 -17.38 7.45
CA ASN A 133 36.20 -17.20 6.78
C ASN A 133 36.31 -15.84 6.05
N ALA A 134 35.22 -15.35 5.48
CA ALA A 134 35.14 -14.05 4.83
C ALA A 134 35.25 -12.90 5.85
N GLU A 135 34.54 -12.99 6.97
CA GLU A 135 34.54 -12.02 8.06
C GLU A 135 35.86 -11.95 8.82
N SER A 136 36.52 -13.09 9.02
CA SER A 136 37.81 -13.15 9.74
C SER A 136 39.04 -12.71 8.92
N GLY A 137 38.84 -12.18 7.72
CA GLY A 137 39.92 -11.49 6.96
C GLY A 137 40.72 -12.35 6.01
N GLY A 138 40.08 -13.03 5.11
CA GLY A 138 40.60 -13.47 3.83
C GLY A 138 41.64 -14.61 3.87
N ARG A 139 41.36 -15.69 3.14
CA ARG A 139 42.29 -16.78 2.84
C ARG A 139 43.63 -16.22 2.27
N ARG A 140 44.76 -16.59 2.86
CA ARG A 140 46.04 -16.50 2.20
C ARG A 140 46.03 -17.45 1.00
N GLY A 141 45.79 -16.89 -0.20
CA GLY A 141 46.04 -17.63 -1.42
C GLY A 141 47.52 -18.00 -1.53
N PHE A 142 47.82 -19.12 -2.18
CA PHE A 142 49.16 -19.69 -2.36
C PHE A 142 50.16 -18.71 -3.08
N PHE A 143 49.67 -17.58 -3.61
CA PHE A 143 50.41 -16.54 -4.31
C PHE A 143 50.33 -15.12 -3.71
N GLY A 144 49.96 -14.99 -2.45
CA GLY A 144 50.10 -13.70 -1.73
C GLY A 144 49.20 -12.54 -2.14
N GLN A 145 48.24 -12.70 -3.06
CA GLN A 145 47.19 -11.72 -3.33
C GLN A 145 46.00 -11.95 -2.40
N ARG A 146 45.67 -10.95 -1.59
CA ARG A 146 44.42 -10.92 -0.80
C ARG A 146 43.27 -10.63 -1.77
N SER A 147 42.56 -11.65 -2.21
CA SER A 147 41.22 -11.48 -2.74
C SER A 147 40.28 -11.27 -1.53
N ARG A 148 39.92 -10.05 -1.27
CA ARG A 148 38.80 -9.75 -0.36
C ARG A 148 37.51 -10.10 -1.13
N MET A 149 36.69 -10.94 -0.55
CA MET A 149 35.33 -11.14 -1.03
C MET A 149 34.62 -9.77 -1.00
N THR A 150 33.84 -9.46 -2.01
CA THR A 150 33.10 -8.20 -2.05
C THR A 150 31.98 -8.24 -0.99
N ASP A 151 31.55 -7.07 -0.53
CA ASP A 151 30.42 -6.98 0.41
C ASP A 151 29.15 -7.60 -0.17
N GLU A 152 29.00 -7.57 -1.50
CA GLU A 152 27.91 -8.20 -2.26
C GLU A 152 28.03 -9.74 -2.24
N GLU A 153 29.20 -10.30 -2.44
CA GLU A 153 29.43 -11.77 -2.35
C GLU A 153 29.20 -12.29 -0.93
N LEU A 154 29.60 -11.53 0.09
CA LEU A 154 29.32 -11.88 1.49
C LEU A 154 27.84 -11.79 1.83
N ALA A 155 27.15 -10.78 1.28
CA ALA A 155 25.69 -10.66 1.42
C ALA A 155 24.96 -11.85 0.81
N ASN A 156 25.36 -12.29 -0.40
CA ASN A 156 24.79 -13.44 -1.09
C ASN A 156 24.96 -14.75 -0.29
N LEU A 157 26.14 -14.96 0.33
CA LEU A 157 26.35 -16.14 1.18
C LEU A 157 25.48 -16.14 2.46
N ARG A 158 25.31 -14.98 3.07
CA ARG A 158 24.43 -14.82 4.22
C ARG A 158 22.97 -15.10 3.84
N GLU A 159 22.58 -14.62 2.67
CA GLU A 159 21.27 -14.85 2.07
C GLU A 159 20.99 -16.33 1.86
N GLU A 160 21.91 -17.04 1.19
CA GLU A 160 21.75 -18.47 0.94
C GLU A 160 21.68 -19.25 2.26
N ARG A 161 22.50 -18.88 3.24
CA ARG A 161 22.52 -19.52 4.57
C ARG A 161 21.17 -19.40 5.28
N GLU A 162 20.51 -18.26 5.13
CA GLU A 162 19.21 -18.01 5.80
C GLU A 162 18.06 -18.70 5.07
N SER A 163 18.04 -18.68 3.74
CA SER A 163 17.09 -19.46 2.93
C SER A 163 17.16 -20.96 3.31
N VAL A 164 18.36 -21.50 3.50
CA VAL A 164 18.54 -22.90 3.96
C VAL A 164 18.01 -23.09 5.39
N THR A 165 18.20 -22.11 6.28
CA THR A 165 17.71 -22.20 7.66
C THR A 165 16.18 -22.29 7.71
N GLU A 166 15.48 -21.52 6.91
CA GLU A 166 14.01 -21.58 6.85
C GLU A 166 13.49 -22.86 6.22
N GLN A 167 14.19 -23.36 5.21
CA GLN A 167 13.81 -24.66 4.64
C GLN A 167 13.91 -25.75 5.72
N ILE A 168 14.91 -25.67 6.59
CA ILE A 168 15.06 -26.58 7.74
C ILE A 168 13.85 -26.43 8.67
N GLU A 169 13.51 -25.22 9.10
CA GLU A 169 12.40 -24.99 10.05
C GLU A 169 11.04 -25.44 9.51
N ARG A 170 10.75 -25.16 8.25
CA ARG A 170 9.51 -25.64 7.58
C ARG A 170 9.47 -27.15 7.51
N GLN A 171 10.59 -27.77 7.18
CA GLN A 171 10.67 -29.23 7.12
C GLN A 171 10.52 -29.85 8.51
N GLU A 172 11.16 -29.31 9.53
CA GLU A 172 11.05 -29.77 10.92
C GLU A 172 9.60 -29.70 11.41
N LYS A 173 8.89 -28.61 11.13
CA LYS A 173 7.47 -28.49 11.45
C LYS A 173 6.63 -29.55 10.76
N ALA A 174 6.80 -29.73 9.45
CA ALA A 174 6.07 -30.75 8.71
C ALA A 174 6.37 -32.19 9.19
N LEU A 175 7.61 -32.45 9.59
CA LEU A 175 8.02 -33.73 10.16
C LEU A 175 7.37 -33.97 11.54
N VAL A 176 7.31 -32.95 12.40
CA VAL A 176 6.63 -33.03 13.69
C VAL A 176 5.13 -33.24 13.52
N ASP A 177 4.49 -32.51 12.60
CA ASP A 177 3.06 -32.67 12.31
C ASP A 177 2.75 -34.08 11.76
N THR A 178 3.63 -34.63 10.94
CA THR A 178 3.52 -36.01 10.47
C THR A 178 3.69 -37.00 11.62
N ALA A 179 4.67 -36.80 12.50
CA ALA A 179 4.87 -37.61 13.70
C ALA A 179 3.65 -37.56 14.63
N MET A 180 3.04 -36.40 14.84
CA MET A 180 1.79 -36.24 15.58
C MET A 180 0.65 -37.07 14.97
N SER A 181 0.55 -37.04 13.63
CA SER A 181 -0.44 -37.83 12.91
C SER A 181 -0.21 -39.36 13.10
N ILE A 182 1.03 -39.81 12.97
CA ILE A 182 1.39 -41.21 13.18
C ILE A 182 1.05 -41.63 14.64
N ALA A 183 1.36 -40.81 15.62
CA ALA A 183 1.04 -41.06 17.02
C ALA A 183 -0.46 -41.18 17.30
N ARG A 184 -1.31 -40.50 16.53
CA ARG A 184 -2.78 -40.59 16.63
C ARG A 184 -3.35 -41.87 16.03
N MET A 185 -2.59 -42.61 15.22
CA MET A 185 -3.08 -43.85 14.60
C MET A 185 -3.28 -44.91 15.63
N GLN A 186 -4.51 -45.46 15.73
CA GLN A 186 -4.80 -46.59 16.64
C GLN A 186 -4.39 -47.91 15.99
N GLY A 187 -3.82 -48.83 16.78
CA GLY A 187 -3.19 -50.03 16.28
C GLY A 187 -4.11 -51.00 15.49
N GLY A 188 -5.43 -50.96 15.76
CA GLY A 188 -6.42 -51.80 15.04
C GLY A 188 -6.84 -51.29 13.68
N GLU A 189 -6.57 -50.00 13.41
CA GLU A 189 -6.95 -49.30 12.19
C GLU A 189 -5.79 -49.19 11.19
N CYS A 190 -4.57 -49.50 11.60
CA CYS A 190 -3.38 -49.39 10.78
C CYS A 190 -3.20 -50.58 9.87
N SER A 191 -3.08 -50.37 8.56
CA SER A 191 -2.66 -51.40 7.63
C SER A 191 -1.20 -51.82 7.88
N PRO A 192 -0.78 -53.02 7.43
CA PRO A 192 0.64 -53.37 7.44
C PRO A 192 1.54 -52.36 6.74
N ARG A 193 1.08 -51.77 5.63
CA ARG A 193 1.79 -50.70 4.88
C ARG A 193 1.94 -49.44 5.70
N MET A 194 0.87 -48.99 6.38
CA MET A 194 0.92 -47.81 7.27
C MET A 194 1.92 -48.01 8.41
N ARG A 195 1.92 -49.16 9.04
CA ARG A 195 2.89 -49.49 10.11
C ARG A 195 4.33 -49.45 9.61
N THR A 196 4.58 -50.11 8.46
CA THR A 196 5.93 -50.08 7.85
C THR A 196 6.33 -48.68 7.44
N ALA A 197 5.42 -47.88 6.86
CA ALA A 197 5.69 -46.49 6.51
C ALA A 197 5.97 -45.64 7.75
N ALA A 198 5.19 -45.79 8.82
CA ALA A 198 5.43 -45.11 10.10
C ALA A 198 6.79 -45.50 10.73
N GLU A 199 7.14 -46.77 10.73
CA GLU A 199 8.44 -47.23 11.25
C GLU A 199 9.64 -46.72 10.43
N LEU A 200 9.48 -46.59 9.12
CA LEU A 200 10.51 -45.99 8.24
C LEU A 200 10.59 -44.47 8.43
N PHE A 201 9.45 -43.81 8.59
CA PHE A 201 9.39 -42.41 8.92
C PHE A 201 10.09 -42.07 10.22
N GLU A 202 9.80 -42.83 11.30
CA GLU A 202 10.45 -42.67 12.60
C GLU A 202 11.98 -42.86 12.55
N LYS A 203 12.47 -43.64 11.59
CA LYS A 203 13.91 -43.83 11.34
C LYS A 203 14.53 -42.76 10.43
N GLY A 204 13.75 -41.76 9.99
CA GLY A 204 14.19 -40.72 9.06
C GLY A 204 14.31 -41.16 7.60
N GLU A 205 13.85 -42.41 7.28
CA GLU A 205 13.87 -42.94 5.91
C GLU A 205 12.64 -42.52 5.10
N ILE A 206 12.42 -41.23 4.93
CA ILE A 206 11.20 -40.62 4.40
C ILE A 206 10.86 -41.15 2.98
N ASP A 207 11.84 -41.18 2.07
CA ASP A 207 11.62 -41.69 0.71
C ASP A 207 11.19 -43.16 0.68
N LYS A 208 11.70 -43.96 1.59
CA LYS A 208 11.30 -45.39 1.74
C LYS A 208 9.91 -45.48 2.37
N ALA A 209 9.58 -44.63 3.31
CA ALA A 209 8.26 -44.58 3.92
C ALA A 209 7.19 -44.21 2.85
N GLU A 210 7.49 -43.24 1.98
CA GLU A 210 6.63 -42.89 0.85
C GLU A 210 6.50 -44.06 -0.15
N ALA A 211 7.61 -44.72 -0.50
CA ALA A 211 7.64 -45.83 -1.46
C ALA A 211 6.87 -47.07 -1.02
N VAL A 212 6.70 -47.31 0.27
CA VAL A 212 5.87 -48.39 0.82
C VAL A 212 4.39 -48.16 0.52
N LEU A 213 3.93 -46.91 0.49
CA LEU A 213 2.57 -46.50 0.19
C LEU A 213 2.40 -46.30 -1.32
N LYS A 214 2.43 -47.41 -2.08
CA LYS A 214 2.29 -47.40 -3.54
C LYS A 214 0.87 -47.01 -3.95
N GLU A 215 0.72 -46.02 -4.80
CA GLU A 215 -0.59 -45.52 -5.27
C GLU A 215 -1.43 -46.60 -5.92
N ASP A 216 -0.83 -47.42 -6.80
CA ASP A 216 -1.54 -48.48 -7.50
C ASP A 216 -2.16 -49.53 -6.54
N ASP A 217 -1.40 -49.90 -5.50
CA ASP A 217 -1.87 -50.86 -4.49
C ASP A 217 -2.97 -50.25 -3.61
N MET A 218 -2.82 -48.97 -3.26
CA MET A 218 -3.79 -48.20 -2.47
C MET A 218 -5.09 -48.00 -3.26
N GLU A 219 -5.00 -47.70 -4.55
CA GLU A 219 -6.16 -47.50 -5.43
C GLU A 219 -6.95 -48.81 -5.63
N ALA A 220 -6.25 -49.92 -5.80
CA ALA A 220 -6.88 -51.26 -5.90
C ALA A 220 -7.63 -51.65 -4.62
N ASP A 221 -7.00 -51.44 -3.45
CA ASP A 221 -7.61 -51.73 -2.15
C ASP A 221 -8.78 -50.79 -1.83
N ALA A 222 -8.64 -49.50 -2.13
CA ALA A 222 -9.68 -48.47 -1.94
C ALA A 222 -10.91 -48.77 -2.84
N THR A 223 -10.68 -49.11 -4.10
CA THR A 223 -11.74 -49.45 -5.04
C THR A 223 -12.50 -50.71 -4.57
N ASN A 224 -11.79 -51.72 -4.12
CA ASN A 224 -12.40 -52.94 -3.59
C ASN A 224 -13.17 -52.68 -2.26
N ALA A 225 -12.61 -51.89 -1.37
CA ALA A 225 -13.26 -51.52 -0.12
C ALA A 225 -14.55 -50.72 -0.37
N LYS A 226 -14.47 -49.74 -1.28
CA LYS A 226 -15.62 -48.91 -1.71
C LYS A 226 -16.71 -49.78 -2.34
N LEU A 227 -16.37 -50.64 -3.28
CA LEU A 227 -17.34 -51.55 -3.93
C LEU A 227 -18.05 -52.44 -2.92
N LYS A 228 -17.31 -53.06 -1.99
CA LYS A 228 -17.88 -53.93 -0.94
C LYS A 228 -18.78 -53.14 0.01
N PHE A 229 -18.39 -51.95 0.40
CA PHE A 229 -19.19 -51.08 1.28
C PHE A 229 -20.49 -50.66 0.57
N ASP A 230 -20.40 -50.13 -0.65
CA ASP A 230 -21.54 -49.58 -1.42
C ASP A 230 -22.52 -50.65 -1.86
N THR A 231 -22.08 -51.90 -2.01
CA THR A 231 -22.96 -53.03 -2.41
C THR A 231 -23.54 -53.81 -1.22
N ALA A 232 -23.09 -53.53 0.01
CA ALA A 232 -23.62 -54.19 1.21
C ALA A 232 -25.01 -53.62 1.56
N ALA A 233 -25.97 -54.50 1.83
CA ALA A 233 -27.30 -54.10 2.26
C ALA A 233 -27.31 -53.29 3.59
N GLN A 234 -26.38 -53.65 4.50
CA GLN A 234 -26.03 -52.89 5.70
C GLN A 234 -24.49 -52.96 5.89
N PRO A 235 -23.78 -51.83 5.97
CA PRO A 235 -22.36 -51.86 6.23
C PRO A 235 -22.04 -52.47 7.59
N THR A 236 -21.09 -53.39 7.62
CA THR A 236 -20.57 -54.00 8.86
C THR A 236 -19.43 -53.17 9.42
N ALA A 237 -19.13 -53.31 10.73
CA ALA A 237 -17.99 -52.65 11.34
C ALA A 237 -16.64 -52.98 10.65
N GLU A 238 -16.53 -54.17 10.03
CA GLU A 238 -15.36 -54.54 9.23
C GLU A 238 -15.25 -53.74 7.94
N LEU A 239 -16.37 -53.55 7.22
CA LEU A 239 -16.41 -52.72 5.99
C LEU A 239 -16.08 -51.26 6.32
N THR A 240 -16.62 -50.76 7.40
CA THR A 240 -16.31 -49.40 7.90
C THR A 240 -14.81 -49.24 8.18
N ARG A 241 -14.23 -50.13 8.95
CA ARG A 241 -12.77 -50.15 9.21
C ARG A 241 -11.91 -50.28 7.97
N ASN A 242 -12.37 -51.00 6.93
CA ASN A 242 -11.65 -51.13 5.68
C ASN A 242 -11.62 -49.80 4.92
N ILE A 243 -12.72 -49.02 4.91
CA ILE A 243 -12.77 -47.66 4.33
C ILE A 243 -11.84 -46.70 5.11
N GLU A 244 -11.92 -46.71 6.46
CA GLU A 244 -11.05 -45.90 7.31
C GLU A 244 -9.57 -46.18 7.05
N ARG A 245 -9.20 -47.45 6.97
CA ARG A 245 -7.83 -47.89 6.70
C ARG A 245 -7.32 -47.39 5.35
N CYS A 246 -8.13 -47.54 4.29
CA CYS A 246 -7.74 -47.09 2.96
C CYS A 246 -7.62 -45.54 2.89
N ALA A 247 -8.55 -44.82 3.48
CA ALA A 247 -8.49 -43.37 3.55
C ALA A 247 -7.30 -42.88 4.38
N GLY A 248 -7.01 -43.53 5.52
CA GLY A 248 -5.85 -43.26 6.35
C GLY A 248 -4.52 -43.46 5.62
N GLU A 249 -4.42 -44.46 4.73
CA GLU A 249 -3.23 -44.66 3.88
C GLU A 249 -2.98 -43.45 2.96
N TYR A 250 -4.03 -42.93 2.34
CA TYR A 250 -3.93 -41.72 1.50
C TYR A 250 -3.55 -40.48 2.31
N MET A 251 -4.15 -40.29 3.49
CA MET A 251 -3.81 -39.13 4.37
C MET A 251 -2.38 -39.22 4.86
N LEU A 252 -1.93 -40.40 5.31
CA LEU A 252 -0.55 -40.62 5.76
C LEU A 252 0.44 -40.33 4.61
N LYS A 253 0.17 -40.89 3.42
CA LYS A 253 1.02 -40.60 2.26
C LYS A 253 1.09 -39.12 1.93
N ALA A 254 -0.05 -38.41 1.92
CA ALA A 254 -0.09 -36.99 1.66
C ALA A 254 0.78 -36.19 2.64
N ARG A 255 0.73 -36.50 3.92
CA ARG A 255 1.56 -35.85 4.96
C ARG A 255 3.05 -36.18 4.81
N ILE A 256 3.40 -37.44 4.51
CA ILE A 256 4.79 -37.84 4.22
C ILE A 256 5.31 -37.09 2.99
N VAL A 257 4.50 -36.92 1.95
CA VAL A 257 4.86 -36.15 0.76
C VAL A 257 5.15 -34.69 1.13
N VAL A 258 4.33 -34.06 1.95
CA VAL A 258 4.53 -32.65 2.38
C VAL A 258 5.74 -32.50 3.31
N SER A 259 6.06 -33.52 4.13
CA SER A 259 7.23 -33.48 5.03
C SER A 259 8.60 -33.67 4.34
N GLY A 260 8.60 -34.01 3.04
CA GLY A 260 9.80 -34.02 2.20
C GLY A 260 10.22 -32.64 1.75
N ILE A 261 10.94 -32.55 0.60
CA ILE A 261 11.27 -31.26 -0.02
C ILE A 261 9.97 -30.61 -0.50
N ALA A 262 9.64 -29.45 0.06
CA ALA A 262 8.45 -28.70 -0.30
C ALA A 262 8.61 -28.03 -1.68
N ASP A 263 8.16 -28.69 -2.73
CA ASP A 263 7.99 -28.11 -4.05
C ASP A 263 6.52 -28.10 -4.48
N GLU A 264 6.18 -27.32 -5.46
CA GLU A 264 4.80 -27.18 -5.96
C GLU A 264 4.21 -28.52 -6.46
N SER A 265 5.03 -29.40 -7.00
CA SER A 265 4.62 -30.73 -7.48
C SER A 265 4.17 -31.62 -6.34
N ARG A 266 4.92 -31.64 -5.22
CA ARG A 266 4.58 -32.40 -4.02
C ARG A 266 3.30 -31.90 -3.35
N TYR A 267 3.12 -30.58 -3.28
CA TYR A 267 1.87 -30.00 -2.77
C TYR A 267 0.66 -30.39 -3.64
N ARG A 268 0.77 -30.35 -4.96
CA ARG A 268 -0.29 -30.82 -5.86
C ARG A 268 -0.59 -32.33 -5.66
N GLN A 269 0.43 -33.14 -5.45
CA GLN A 269 0.27 -34.56 -5.16
C GLN A 269 -0.47 -34.77 -3.84
N ALA A 270 -0.09 -34.06 -2.79
CA ALA A 270 -0.74 -34.14 -1.47
C ALA A 270 -2.21 -33.74 -1.54
N VAL A 271 -2.54 -32.64 -2.25
CA VAL A 271 -3.92 -32.21 -2.50
C VAL A 271 -4.74 -33.30 -3.18
N LYS A 272 -4.18 -33.99 -4.19
CA LYS A 272 -4.84 -35.09 -4.88
C LYS A 272 -5.09 -36.29 -3.95
N LEU A 273 -4.09 -36.65 -3.16
CA LEU A 273 -4.18 -37.77 -2.21
C LEU A 273 -5.23 -37.51 -1.13
N MET A 274 -5.24 -36.30 -0.52
CA MET A 274 -6.25 -35.93 0.48
C MET A 274 -7.65 -35.87 -0.12
N SER A 275 -7.82 -35.34 -1.33
CA SER A 275 -9.11 -35.37 -2.03
C SER A 275 -9.64 -36.80 -2.20
N THR A 276 -8.77 -37.74 -2.56
CA THR A 276 -9.13 -39.15 -2.70
C THR A 276 -9.57 -39.76 -1.36
N ALA A 277 -8.86 -39.44 -0.27
CA ALA A 277 -9.25 -39.88 1.07
C ALA A 277 -10.63 -39.33 1.48
N ILE A 278 -10.92 -38.07 1.20
CA ILE A 278 -12.21 -37.44 1.47
C ILE A 278 -13.35 -38.11 0.67
N ASP A 279 -13.11 -38.45 -0.59
CA ASP A 279 -14.08 -39.14 -1.43
C ASP A 279 -14.40 -40.56 -0.91
N LEU A 280 -13.41 -41.24 -0.32
CA LEU A 280 -13.62 -42.53 0.33
C LEU A 280 -14.48 -42.41 1.58
N VAL A 281 -14.23 -41.40 2.41
CA VAL A 281 -14.91 -41.18 3.71
C VAL A 281 -16.32 -40.61 3.51
N SER A 282 -16.53 -39.74 2.52
CA SER A 282 -17.78 -39.01 2.31
C SER A 282 -18.99 -39.94 2.17
N GLY A 283 -19.97 -39.82 3.08
CA GLY A 283 -21.20 -40.60 3.09
C GLY A 283 -21.04 -42.07 3.54
N ARG A 284 -19.84 -42.51 3.93
CA ARG A 284 -19.55 -43.87 4.38
C ARG A 284 -19.10 -43.95 5.83
N LEU A 285 -18.41 -42.92 6.31
CA LEU A 285 -17.94 -42.81 7.67
C LEU A 285 -18.71 -41.70 8.45
N PRO A 286 -18.61 -41.72 9.81
CA PRO A 286 -19.20 -40.65 10.63
C PRO A 286 -18.74 -39.25 10.21
N GLU A 287 -19.58 -38.22 10.45
CA GLU A 287 -19.27 -36.83 10.14
C GLU A 287 -18.02 -36.34 10.90
N GLU A 288 -17.73 -36.87 12.06
CA GLU A 288 -16.55 -36.57 12.87
C GLU A 288 -15.26 -36.89 12.11
N THR A 289 -15.15 -38.10 11.55
CA THR A 289 -13.99 -38.54 10.77
C THR A 289 -13.85 -37.70 9.47
N LEU A 290 -14.98 -37.44 8.82
CA LEU A 290 -14.99 -36.57 7.63
C LEU A 290 -14.51 -35.14 7.96
N ALA A 291 -14.91 -34.62 9.13
CA ALA A 291 -14.51 -33.27 9.55
C ALA A 291 -12.99 -33.15 9.75
N GLU A 292 -12.35 -34.16 10.37
CA GLU A 292 -10.89 -34.19 10.54
C GLU A 292 -10.15 -34.14 9.17
N TYR A 293 -10.60 -34.96 8.22
CA TYR A 293 -9.98 -35.00 6.89
C TYR A 293 -10.20 -33.71 6.09
N LEU A 294 -11.40 -33.14 6.19
CA LEU A 294 -11.72 -31.85 5.54
C LEU A 294 -10.91 -30.70 6.15
N PHE A 295 -10.65 -30.73 7.47
CA PHE A 295 -9.86 -29.70 8.13
C PHE A 295 -8.43 -29.67 7.58
N ASP A 296 -7.73 -30.82 7.57
CA ASP A 296 -6.38 -30.91 7.02
C ASP A 296 -6.31 -30.51 5.53
N TYR A 297 -7.31 -30.93 4.78
CA TYR A 297 -7.42 -30.57 3.37
C TYR A 297 -7.65 -29.08 3.14
N ALA A 298 -8.52 -28.46 3.94
CA ALA A 298 -8.81 -27.05 3.86
C ALA A 298 -7.57 -26.19 4.22
N VAL A 299 -6.82 -26.59 5.25
CA VAL A 299 -5.55 -25.96 5.61
C VAL A 299 -4.56 -26.05 4.45
N LEU A 300 -4.35 -27.24 3.89
CA LEU A 300 -3.44 -27.46 2.76
C LEU A 300 -3.83 -26.62 1.52
N LEU A 301 -5.13 -26.51 1.23
CA LEU A 301 -5.63 -25.69 0.14
C LEU A 301 -5.40 -24.19 0.41
N THR A 302 -5.54 -23.74 1.65
CA THR A 302 -5.25 -22.36 2.06
C THR A 302 -3.76 -22.06 1.90
N ASP A 303 -2.89 -22.94 2.42
CA ASP A 303 -1.43 -22.78 2.34
C ASP A 303 -0.89 -22.82 0.90
N THR A 304 -1.60 -23.51 0.00
CA THR A 304 -1.26 -23.59 -1.42
C THR A 304 -1.93 -22.54 -2.30
N GLY A 305 -2.60 -21.53 -1.70
CA GLY A 305 -3.23 -20.41 -2.42
C GLY A 305 -4.47 -20.79 -3.24
N GLN A 306 -5.03 -22.02 -3.07
CA GLN A 306 -6.24 -22.46 -3.79
C GLN A 306 -7.51 -21.91 -3.10
N GLN A 307 -7.61 -20.59 -2.95
CA GLN A 307 -8.61 -19.90 -2.14
C GLN A 307 -10.07 -20.30 -2.41
N THR A 308 -10.46 -20.51 -3.66
CA THR A 308 -11.85 -20.88 -3.99
C THR A 308 -12.21 -22.26 -3.45
N LYS A 309 -11.34 -23.25 -3.67
CA LYS A 309 -11.55 -24.63 -3.17
C LYS A 309 -11.40 -24.68 -1.65
N ALA A 310 -10.49 -23.89 -1.09
CA ALA A 310 -10.34 -23.77 0.35
C ALA A 310 -11.65 -23.28 0.99
N LEU A 311 -12.24 -22.19 0.46
CA LEU A 311 -13.49 -21.65 0.98
C LEU A 311 -14.64 -22.65 0.86
N GLU A 312 -14.84 -23.30 -0.29
CA GLU A 312 -15.86 -24.36 -0.46
C GLU A 312 -15.68 -25.51 0.55
N THR A 313 -14.43 -25.88 0.84
CA THR A 313 -14.10 -26.91 1.82
C THR A 313 -14.38 -26.47 3.24
N TRP A 314 -14.01 -25.22 3.59
CA TRP A 314 -14.31 -24.64 4.89
C TRP A 314 -15.82 -24.46 5.12
N GLU A 315 -16.60 -24.07 4.11
CA GLU A 315 -18.06 -23.97 4.17
C GLU A 315 -18.69 -25.34 4.45
N ARG A 316 -18.25 -26.36 3.72
CA ARG A 316 -18.70 -27.75 3.94
C ARG A 316 -18.37 -28.20 5.35
N LEU A 317 -17.17 -27.94 5.82
CA LEU A 317 -16.70 -28.27 7.16
C LEU A 317 -17.49 -27.52 8.25
N SER A 318 -17.73 -26.23 8.06
CA SER A 318 -18.56 -25.42 8.96
C SER A 318 -19.97 -25.99 9.10
N GLY A 319 -20.59 -26.45 8.02
CA GLY A 319 -21.90 -27.12 8.06
C GLY A 319 -21.89 -28.43 8.87
N ILE A 320 -20.79 -29.19 8.81
CA ILE A 320 -20.61 -30.39 9.63
C ILE A 320 -20.44 -30.01 11.09
N TYR A 321 -19.54 -29.07 11.40
CA TYR A 321 -19.30 -28.63 12.78
C TYR A 321 -20.56 -28.00 13.41
N GLU A 322 -21.37 -27.29 12.67
CA GLU A 322 -22.64 -26.77 13.18
C GLU A 322 -23.61 -27.88 13.64
N ARG A 323 -23.69 -28.98 12.89
CA ARG A 323 -24.49 -30.17 13.28
C ARG A 323 -23.89 -30.87 14.48
N LEU A 324 -22.58 -31.06 14.52
CA LEU A 324 -21.86 -31.66 15.64
C LEU A 324 -21.96 -30.81 16.90
N TYR A 325 -21.78 -29.50 16.78
CA TYR A 325 -21.94 -28.54 17.88
C TYR A 325 -23.35 -28.58 18.49
N ARG A 326 -24.40 -28.64 17.66
CA ARG A 326 -25.78 -28.79 18.15
C ARG A 326 -26.02 -30.08 18.91
N LYS A 327 -25.29 -31.16 18.57
CA LYS A 327 -25.40 -32.47 19.27
C LYS A 327 -24.62 -32.49 20.57
N ALA A 328 -23.41 -31.97 20.60
CA ALA A 328 -22.52 -32.02 21.75
C ALA A 328 -21.67 -30.71 21.83
N PRO A 329 -22.25 -29.58 22.33
CA PRO A 329 -21.60 -28.28 22.33
C PRO A 329 -20.22 -28.30 23.01
N GLN A 330 -20.09 -28.89 24.21
CA GLN A 330 -18.85 -28.92 24.95
C GLN A 330 -17.68 -29.59 24.18
N LYS A 331 -17.99 -30.58 23.34
CA LYS A 331 -16.96 -31.31 22.58
C LYS A 331 -16.51 -30.56 21.30
N TYR A 332 -17.44 -29.84 20.64
CA TYR A 332 -17.19 -29.34 19.29
C TYR A 332 -17.12 -27.80 19.20
N ALA A 333 -17.41 -27.07 20.29
CA ALA A 333 -17.40 -25.61 20.27
C ALA A 333 -16.07 -25.01 19.86
N TYR A 334 -14.97 -25.46 20.46
CA TYR A 334 -13.63 -24.97 20.16
C TYR A 334 -13.26 -25.16 18.68
N GLY A 335 -13.42 -26.37 18.17
CA GLY A 335 -13.15 -26.67 16.74
C GLY A 335 -14.06 -25.87 15.81
N TYR A 336 -15.34 -25.67 16.18
CA TYR A 336 -16.25 -24.88 15.38
C TYR A 336 -15.87 -23.40 15.33
N ALA A 337 -15.48 -22.81 16.44
CA ALA A 337 -15.00 -21.43 16.50
C ALA A 337 -13.72 -21.24 15.64
N GLY A 338 -12.79 -22.21 15.70
CA GLY A 338 -11.59 -22.21 14.85
C GLY A 338 -11.91 -22.27 13.35
N VAL A 339 -12.86 -23.10 12.94
CA VAL A 339 -13.33 -23.17 11.54
C VAL A 339 -13.94 -21.84 11.10
N LEU A 340 -14.78 -21.21 11.94
CA LEU A 340 -15.39 -19.92 11.64
C LEU A 340 -14.35 -18.81 11.50
N ASN A 341 -13.32 -18.79 12.35
CA ASN A 341 -12.21 -17.85 12.26
C ASN A 341 -11.46 -17.99 10.92
N ASN A 342 -11.08 -19.22 10.53
CA ASN A 342 -10.36 -19.45 9.29
C ASN A 342 -11.20 -19.09 8.05
N MET A 343 -12.51 -19.36 8.09
CA MET A 343 -13.43 -18.89 7.04
C MET A 343 -13.49 -17.37 6.97
N ALA A 344 -13.55 -16.70 8.12
CA ALA A 344 -13.63 -15.24 8.17
C ALA A 344 -12.38 -14.60 7.54
N VAL A 345 -11.19 -15.12 7.80
CA VAL A 345 -9.95 -14.67 7.15
C VAL A 345 -10.05 -14.78 5.63
N LEU A 346 -10.50 -15.92 5.08
CA LEU A 346 -10.65 -16.10 3.64
C LEU A 346 -11.74 -15.20 3.02
N TYR A 347 -12.83 -14.90 3.76
CA TYR A 347 -13.82 -13.93 3.32
C TYR A 347 -13.25 -12.51 3.32
N SER A 348 -12.40 -12.15 4.30
CA SER A 348 -11.69 -10.88 4.35
C SER A 348 -10.75 -10.72 3.14
N ASP A 349 -9.95 -11.74 2.84
CA ASP A 349 -9.06 -11.76 1.67
C ASP A 349 -9.79 -11.58 0.32
N LYS A 350 -11.05 -12.04 0.25
CA LYS A 350 -11.94 -11.82 -0.90
C LYS A 350 -12.70 -10.51 -0.85
N GLY A 351 -12.58 -9.74 0.22
CA GLY A 351 -13.32 -8.50 0.45
C GLY A 351 -14.81 -8.70 0.74
N ASP A 352 -15.25 -9.91 1.07
CA ASP A 352 -16.62 -10.19 1.47
C ASP A 352 -16.80 -9.93 2.98
N PHE A 353 -16.85 -8.65 3.31
CA PHE A 353 -16.87 -8.18 4.69
C PHE A 353 -18.12 -8.59 5.48
N ASP A 354 -19.26 -8.72 4.85
CA ASP A 354 -20.50 -9.06 5.56
C ASP A 354 -20.47 -10.53 6.02
N HIS A 355 -20.02 -11.43 5.17
CA HIS A 355 -19.82 -12.82 5.56
C HIS A 355 -18.67 -12.96 6.57
N CYS A 356 -17.57 -12.24 6.38
CA CYS A 356 -16.45 -12.18 7.33
C CYS A 356 -16.94 -11.76 8.72
N LEU A 357 -17.64 -10.63 8.83
CA LEU A 357 -18.17 -10.11 10.09
C LEU A 357 -19.11 -11.12 10.77
N SER A 358 -20.02 -11.73 10.01
CA SER A 358 -20.96 -12.73 10.54
C SER A 358 -20.21 -13.93 11.14
N LYS A 359 -19.08 -14.38 10.52
CA LYS A 359 -18.30 -15.51 11.03
C LYS A 359 -17.51 -15.15 12.27
N TYR A 360 -16.88 -13.97 12.30
CA TYR A 360 -16.17 -13.50 13.50
C TYR A 360 -17.11 -13.34 14.70
N LEU A 361 -18.27 -12.70 14.53
CA LEU A 361 -19.23 -12.52 15.62
C LEU A 361 -19.72 -13.87 16.17
N LYS A 362 -20.02 -14.83 15.26
CA LYS A 362 -20.42 -16.17 15.67
C LYS A 362 -19.30 -16.94 16.39
N ALA A 363 -18.05 -16.74 15.99
CA ALA A 363 -16.91 -17.34 16.68
C ALA A 363 -16.71 -16.74 18.08
N ILE A 364 -16.84 -15.41 18.21
CA ILE A 364 -16.79 -14.71 19.51
C ILE A 364 -17.88 -15.24 20.45
N ASP A 365 -19.14 -15.32 20.00
CA ASP A 365 -20.24 -15.87 20.81
C ASP A 365 -19.93 -17.28 21.37
N ILE A 366 -19.27 -18.11 20.55
CA ILE A 366 -18.88 -19.46 20.96
C ILE A 366 -17.73 -19.41 21.97
N TYR A 367 -16.70 -18.58 21.76
CA TYR A 367 -15.59 -18.44 22.70
C TYR A 367 -16.07 -17.81 24.02
N ASP A 368 -16.95 -16.83 23.99
CA ASP A 368 -17.54 -16.24 25.19
C ASP A 368 -18.37 -17.27 25.99
N TRP A 369 -18.99 -18.21 25.30
CA TRP A 369 -19.68 -19.32 25.96
C TRP A 369 -18.67 -20.29 26.58
N LEU A 370 -17.59 -20.65 25.88
CA LEU A 370 -16.51 -21.51 26.40
C LEU A 370 -15.81 -20.87 27.60
N ASP A 371 -15.52 -19.57 27.55
CA ASP A 371 -14.86 -18.86 28.63
C ASP A 371 -15.69 -18.79 29.91
N ARG A 372 -17.04 -18.76 29.81
CA ARG A 372 -17.93 -18.86 31.01
C ARG A 372 -17.86 -20.22 31.69
N GLU A 373 -17.64 -21.29 30.94
CA GLU A 373 -17.48 -22.65 31.47
C GLU A 373 -16.08 -22.86 32.07
N GLU A 374 -15.04 -22.36 31.41
CA GLU A 374 -13.65 -22.49 31.81
C GLU A 374 -12.89 -21.17 31.67
N PRO A 375 -13.01 -20.22 32.64
CA PRO A 375 -12.49 -18.88 32.53
C PRO A 375 -10.96 -18.79 32.31
N GLY A 376 -10.54 -17.99 31.34
CA GLY A 376 -9.16 -17.63 31.08
C GLY A 376 -8.36 -18.66 30.25
N ILE A 377 -8.98 -19.75 29.83
CA ILE A 377 -8.31 -20.77 28.98
C ILE A 377 -8.25 -20.31 27.52
N TYR A 378 -9.27 -19.60 27.06
CA TYR A 378 -9.44 -19.18 25.67
C TYR A 378 -9.06 -17.72 25.43
N ASP A 379 -8.46 -17.05 26.43
CA ASP A 379 -8.07 -15.63 26.37
C ASP A 379 -7.21 -15.32 25.13
N ASP A 380 -6.25 -16.18 24.77
CA ASP A 380 -5.40 -16.03 23.60
C ASP A 380 -6.21 -16.00 22.29
N ASP A 381 -7.11 -16.97 22.12
CA ASP A 381 -7.96 -17.07 20.93
C ASP A 381 -8.94 -15.89 20.83
N ILE A 382 -9.51 -15.46 21.96
CA ILE A 382 -10.40 -14.30 22.05
C ILE A 382 -9.64 -13.02 21.65
N ALA A 383 -8.44 -12.82 22.20
CA ALA A 383 -7.63 -11.64 21.87
C ALA A 383 -7.28 -11.59 20.38
N ARG A 384 -6.87 -12.74 19.80
CA ARG A 384 -6.58 -12.85 18.37
C ARG A 384 -7.81 -12.57 17.51
N LEU A 385 -8.95 -13.11 17.89
CA LEU A 385 -10.21 -12.91 17.16
C LEU A 385 -10.69 -11.46 17.22
N LYS A 386 -10.58 -10.80 18.37
CA LYS A 386 -10.89 -9.39 18.55
C LYS A 386 -9.94 -8.49 17.74
N ASN A 387 -8.65 -8.82 17.68
CA ASN A 387 -7.71 -8.12 16.81
C ASN A 387 -8.11 -8.26 15.33
N ASN A 388 -8.46 -9.46 14.87
CA ASN A 388 -8.91 -9.67 13.50
C ASN A 388 -10.21 -8.91 13.19
N LEU A 389 -11.15 -8.88 14.14
CA LEU A 389 -12.39 -8.10 14.02
C LEU A 389 -12.11 -6.59 13.98
N GLY A 390 -11.16 -6.13 14.79
CA GLY A 390 -10.70 -4.74 14.75
C GLY A 390 -10.11 -4.37 13.38
N THR A 391 -9.29 -5.26 12.79
CA THR A 391 -8.77 -5.07 11.43
C THR A 391 -9.90 -4.99 10.41
N LEU A 392 -10.89 -5.89 10.48
CA LEU A 392 -12.06 -5.86 9.62
C LEU A 392 -12.83 -4.53 9.72
N TYR A 393 -13.03 -3.99 10.92
CA TYR A 393 -13.67 -2.68 11.10
C TYR A 393 -12.80 -1.55 10.56
N SER A 394 -11.47 -1.64 10.69
CA SER A 394 -10.53 -0.68 10.12
C SER A 394 -10.60 -0.66 8.60
N ASP A 395 -10.66 -1.84 7.95
CA ASP A 395 -10.81 -1.98 6.50
C ASP A 395 -12.15 -1.46 5.97
N ARG A 396 -13.13 -1.29 6.86
CA ARG A 396 -14.43 -0.69 6.57
C ARG A 396 -14.52 0.79 6.96
N ASP A 397 -13.40 1.40 7.32
CA ASP A 397 -13.34 2.77 7.83
C ASP A 397 -14.16 3.02 9.13
N GLU A 398 -14.54 1.96 9.83
CA GLU A 398 -15.26 2.02 11.11
C GLU A 398 -14.29 2.13 12.29
N TYR A 399 -13.36 3.12 12.24
CA TYR A 399 -12.21 3.23 13.14
C TYR A 399 -12.55 3.23 14.62
N ASN A 400 -13.65 3.85 15.04
CA ASN A 400 -14.07 3.84 16.44
C ASN A 400 -14.41 2.44 16.95
N LYS A 401 -15.01 1.59 16.09
CA LYS A 401 -15.28 0.20 16.45
C LYS A 401 -13.99 -0.61 16.41
N ALA A 402 -13.14 -0.38 15.41
CA ALA A 402 -11.82 -1.00 15.31
C ALA A 402 -11.01 -0.77 16.59
N LEU A 403 -10.90 0.49 17.04
CA LEU A 403 -10.19 0.87 18.27
C LEU A 403 -10.80 0.23 19.53
N SER A 404 -12.13 0.07 19.59
CA SER A 404 -12.78 -0.63 20.69
C SER A 404 -12.35 -2.09 20.78
N GLU A 405 -12.35 -2.82 19.64
CA GLU A 405 -11.94 -4.23 19.61
C GLU A 405 -10.42 -4.40 19.84
N PHE A 406 -9.59 -3.52 19.27
CA PHE A 406 -8.15 -3.53 19.52
C PHE A 406 -7.82 -3.25 21.00
N ASN A 407 -8.50 -2.30 21.64
CA ASN A 407 -8.30 -2.03 23.06
C ASN A 407 -8.64 -3.23 23.94
N GLU A 408 -9.73 -3.93 23.62
CA GLU A 408 -10.10 -5.14 24.34
C GLU A 408 -9.10 -6.28 24.10
N ALA A 409 -8.62 -6.47 22.85
CA ALA A 409 -7.58 -7.41 22.52
C ALA A 409 -6.28 -7.11 23.28
N ALA A 410 -5.87 -5.83 23.31
CA ALA A 410 -4.67 -5.38 24.03
C ALA A 410 -4.81 -5.62 25.55
N ARG A 411 -5.99 -5.34 26.13
CA ARG A 411 -6.25 -5.60 27.56
C ARG A 411 -6.07 -7.09 27.90
N ILE A 412 -6.66 -7.97 27.12
CA ILE A 412 -6.56 -9.42 27.33
C ILE A 412 -5.09 -9.86 27.19
N ARG A 413 -4.38 -9.40 26.16
CA ARG A 413 -2.94 -9.70 25.99
C ARG A 413 -2.10 -9.21 27.14
N PHE A 414 -2.38 -8.02 27.67
CA PHE A 414 -1.67 -7.50 28.82
C PHE A 414 -1.89 -8.34 30.09
N GLU A 415 -3.10 -8.85 30.30
CA GLU A 415 -3.43 -9.77 31.40
C GLU A 415 -2.74 -11.13 31.24
N LEU A 416 -2.62 -11.65 30.01
CA LEU A 416 -1.86 -12.86 29.70
C LEU A 416 -0.37 -12.67 30.00
N LEU A 417 0.22 -11.55 29.54
CA LEU A 417 1.63 -11.22 29.80
C LEU A 417 1.96 -11.04 31.28
N ALA A 418 0.99 -10.61 32.10
CA ALA A 418 1.18 -10.53 33.54
C ALA A 418 1.25 -11.94 34.20
N LYS A 419 0.69 -12.97 33.54
CA LYS A 419 0.74 -14.37 34.00
C LYS A 419 2.00 -15.10 33.48
N ASP A 420 2.31 -14.86 32.21
CA ASP A 420 3.45 -15.44 31.49
C ASP A 420 4.00 -14.44 30.49
N ASN A 421 5.28 -14.08 30.60
CA ASN A 421 5.94 -13.10 29.74
C ASN A 421 6.47 -13.77 28.45
N ASP A 422 5.60 -14.51 27.78
CA ASP A 422 5.89 -15.22 26.54
C ASP A 422 6.23 -14.28 25.36
N PRO A 423 7.31 -14.57 24.59
CA PRO A 423 7.69 -13.76 23.43
C PRO A 423 6.60 -13.61 22.38
N ASP A 424 5.82 -14.65 22.11
CA ASP A 424 4.76 -14.62 21.10
C ASP A 424 3.60 -13.74 21.54
N SER A 425 3.25 -13.73 22.81
CA SER A 425 2.26 -12.82 23.39
C SER A 425 2.73 -11.37 23.36
N ARG A 426 4.05 -11.11 23.62
CA ARG A 426 4.64 -9.76 23.43
C ARG A 426 4.55 -9.31 21.97
N SER A 427 4.92 -10.20 21.05
CA SER A 427 4.85 -9.94 19.62
C SER A 427 3.41 -9.67 19.14
N ALA A 428 2.44 -10.45 19.64
CA ALA A 428 1.02 -10.23 19.33
C ALA A 428 0.49 -8.89 19.89
N LEU A 429 0.98 -8.44 21.06
CA LEU A 429 0.66 -7.12 21.59
C LEU A 429 1.22 -6.00 20.70
N ALA A 430 2.44 -6.17 20.18
CA ALA A 430 3.02 -5.22 19.23
C ALA A 430 2.21 -5.13 17.94
N ASP A 431 1.70 -6.25 17.41
CA ASP A 431 0.80 -6.26 16.25
C ASP A 431 -0.51 -5.49 16.52
N ILE A 432 -1.10 -5.67 17.69
CA ILE A 432 -2.32 -4.93 18.08
C ILE A 432 -2.02 -3.43 18.15
N TYR A 433 -0.91 -3.00 18.77
CA TYR A 433 -0.54 -1.58 18.83
C TYR A 433 -0.26 -1.01 17.43
N CYS A 434 0.34 -1.77 16.53
CA CYS A 434 0.53 -1.39 15.13
C CYS A 434 -0.81 -1.18 14.42
N ASN A 435 -1.78 -2.08 14.63
CA ASN A 435 -3.12 -1.97 14.06
C ASN A 435 -3.90 -0.77 14.64
N MET A 436 -3.76 -0.50 15.96
CA MET A 436 -4.32 0.69 16.60
C MET A 436 -3.72 1.98 16.00
N ALA A 437 -2.40 2.01 15.80
CA ALA A 437 -1.73 3.15 15.19
C ALA A 437 -2.24 3.39 13.76
N THR A 438 -2.48 2.33 12.99
CA THR A 438 -3.07 2.42 11.66
C THR A 438 -4.47 3.03 11.69
N ALA A 439 -5.35 2.52 12.55
CA ALA A 439 -6.70 3.03 12.69
C ALA A 439 -6.73 4.50 13.13
N LEU A 440 -5.84 4.90 14.03
CA LEU A 440 -5.67 6.29 14.48
C LEU A 440 -5.11 7.20 13.39
N GLN A 441 -4.16 6.71 12.58
CA GLN A 441 -3.60 7.45 11.46
C GLN A 441 -4.69 7.80 10.43
N PHE A 442 -5.57 6.85 10.11
CA PHE A 442 -6.65 7.06 9.15
C PHE A 442 -7.86 7.80 9.75
N SER A 443 -8.05 7.79 11.07
CA SER A 443 -9.07 8.58 11.75
C SER A 443 -8.62 10.00 12.11
N ASP A 444 -7.51 10.46 11.55
CA ASP A 444 -6.93 11.80 11.71
C ASP A 444 -6.41 12.14 13.12
N HIS A 445 -5.86 11.11 13.79
CA HIS A 445 -5.20 11.25 15.09
C HIS A 445 -3.72 10.80 15.04
N PRO A 446 -2.88 11.39 14.16
CA PRO A 446 -1.52 10.89 13.91
C PRO A 446 -0.58 11.01 15.12
N GLN A 447 -0.81 11.97 16.04
CA GLN A 447 -0.03 12.09 17.27
C GLN A 447 -0.28 10.93 18.24
N GLU A 448 -1.53 10.45 18.34
CA GLU A 448 -1.87 9.27 19.13
C GLU A 448 -1.35 8.00 18.45
N ALA A 449 -1.45 7.92 17.13
CA ALA A 449 -0.89 6.82 16.35
C ALA A 449 0.62 6.66 16.63
N LEU A 450 1.38 7.77 16.67
CA LEU A 450 2.81 7.75 16.98
C LEU A 450 3.12 7.17 18.37
N ARG A 451 2.25 7.36 19.35
CA ARG A 451 2.45 6.78 20.70
C ARG A 451 2.33 5.27 20.69
N TYR A 452 1.34 4.70 19.96
CA TYR A 452 1.17 3.25 19.88
C TYR A 452 2.24 2.59 19.01
N ILE A 453 2.61 3.20 17.89
CA ILE A 453 3.68 2.64 17.04
C ILE A 453 5.03 2.62 17.77
N ALA A 454 5.33 3.64 18.59
CA ALA A 454 6.54 3.66 19.41
C ALA A 454 6.54 2.55 20.49
N GLN A 455 5.38 2.21 21.06
CA GLN A 455 5.26 1.08 21.99
C GLN A 455 5.47 -0.25 21.28
N ALA A 456 4.89 -0.43 20.10
CA ALA A 456 5.09 -1.61 19.28
C ALA A 456 6.57 -1.79 18.88
N HIS A 457 7.21 -0.68 18.47
CA HIS A 457 8.63 -0.65 18.12
C HIS A 457 9.51 -1.06 19.33
N ALA A 458 9.25 -0.50 20.51
CA ALA A 458 10.01 -0.85 21.71
C ALA A 458 9.92 -2.34 22.08
N ILE A 459 8.73 -2.92 21.97
CA ILE A 459 8.52 -4.36 22.22
C ILE A 459 9.31 -5.21 21.22
N LEU A 460 9.23 -4.89 19.91
CA LEU A 460 9.94 -5.67 18.90
C LEU A 460 11.45 -5.45 18.93
N ASP A 461 11.93 -4.28 19.31
CA ASP A 461 13.35 -4.01 19.52
C ASP A 461 13.93 -4.86 20.67
N GLU A 462 13.16 -5.06 21.74
CA GLU A 462 13.55 -5.98 22.83
C GLU A 462 13.54 -7.43 22.35
N LEU A 463 12.49 -7.84 21.63
CA LEU A 463 12.38 -9.18 21.08
C LEU A 463 13.48 -9.50 20.09
N ASP A 464 13.87 -8.56 19.21
CA ASP A 464 14.95 -8.78 18.26
C ASP A 464 16.33 -8.90 18.93
N LYS A 465 16.53 -8.22 20.07
CA LYS A 465 17.75 -8.39 20.90
C LYS A 465 17.81 -9.75 21.60
N GLU A 466 16.64 -10.26 22.07
CA GLU A 466 16.53 -11.57 22.70
C GLU A 466 16.61 -12.71 21.67
N PHE A 467 15.98 -12.52 20.52
CA PHE A 467 15.84 -13.50 19.43
C PHE A 467 16.19 -12.84 18.09
N PRO A 468 17.47 -12.65 17.79
CA PRO A 468 17.92 -11.95 16.59
C PRO A 468 17.31 -12.53 15.31
N ARG A 469 16.79 -11.69 14.44
CA ARG A 469 16.24 -11.98 13.11
C ARG A 469 14.86 -12.62 13.05
N ILE A 470 14.30 -13.14 14.15
CA ILE A 470 12.98 -13.78 14.13
C ILE A 470 11.87 -12.75 13.89
N TYR A 471 12.05 -11.54 14.40
CA TYR A 471 11.05 -10.48 14.33
C TYR A 471 11.38 -9.38 13.31
N GLU A 472 12.42 -9.55 12.47
CA GLU A 472 12.85 -8.57 11.46
C GLU A 472 11.70 -8.16 10.52
N TYR A 473 10.86 -9.12 10.10
CA TYR A 473 9.73 -8.83 9.21
C TYR A 473 8.65 -7.96 9.87
N LYS A 474 8.44 -8.12 11.20
CA LYS A 474 7.52 -7.25 11.95
C LYS A 474 8.14 -5.89 12.19
N LEU A 475 9.43 -5.84 12.50
CA LEU A 475 10.17 -4.60 12.70
C LEU A 475 10.16 -3.76 11.40
N TYR A 476 10.36 -4.39 10.23
CA TYR A 476 10.18 -3.76 8.93
C TYR A 476 8.80 -3.09 8.82
N SER A 477 7.73 -3.83 9.12
CA SER A 477 6.35 -3.34 9.00
C SER A 477 6.09 -2.13 9.90
N ILE A 478 6.60 -2.18 11.14
CA ILE A 478 6.48 -1.06 12.10
C ILE A 478 7.24 0.16 11.63
N LEU A 479 8.50 0.02 11.21
CA LEU A 479 9.31 1.13 10.70
C LEU A 479 8.68 1.77 9.45
N ASN A 480 8.06 0.97 8.60
CA ASN A 480 7.35 1.47 7.42
C ASN A 480 6.16 2.35 7.82
N ARG A 481 5.35 1.91 8.79
CA ARG A 481 4.22 2.69 9.31
C ARG A 481 4.68 3.92 10.08
N GLU A 482 5.72 3.79 10.89
CA GLU A 482 6.30 4.90 11.63
C GLU A 482 6.74 6.01 10.69
N GLY A 483 7.41 5.66 9.60
CA GLY A 483 7.79 6.59 8.54
C GLY A 483 6.60 7.26 7.87
N SER A 484 5.55 6.50 7.55
CA SER A 484 4.30 7.04 7.00
C SER A 484 3.60 8.02 7.96
N ILE A 485 3.58 7.72 9.27
CA ILE A 485 3.01 8.62 10.29
C ILE A 485 3.85 9.90 10.40
N TYR A 486 5.19 9.81 10.43
CA TYR A 486 6.07 10.98 10.46
C TYR A 486 5.91 11.85 9.21
N THR A 487 5.73 11.26 8.04
CA THR A 487 5.44 12.00 6.79
C THR A 487 4.16 12.81 6.93
N ARG A 488 3.09 12.24 7.49
CA ARG A 488 1.84 12.97 7.75
C ARG A 488 1.94 14.08 8.80
N LEU A 489 2.90 13.96 9.73
CA LEU A 489 3.21 14.96 10.76
C LEU A 489 4.23 16.00 10.30
N ASP A 490 4.62 15.98 9.03
CA ASP A 490 5.64 16.83 8.43
C ASP A 490 7.02 16.76 9.14
N GLN A 491 7.29 15.63 9.83
CA GLN A 491 8.58 15.34 10.45
C GLN A 491 9.48 14.57 9.47
N LEU A 492 9.83 15.22 8.35
CA LEU A 492 10.41 14.56 7.18
C LEU A 492 11.76 13.88 7.44
N ASP A 493 12.63 14.46 8.30
CA ASP A 493 13.93 13.87 8.68
C ASP A 493 13.74 12.50 9.38
N LYS A 494 12.76 12.42 10.30
CA LYS A 494 12.46 11.17 11.01
C LYS A 494 11.78 10.16 10.10
N ALA A 495 10.92 10.62 9.20
CA ALA A 495 10.31 9.78 8.19
C ALA A 495 11.38 9.14 7.30
N GLU A 496 12.38 9.91 6.85
CA GLU A 496 13.47 9.41 6.04
C GLU A 496 14.30 8.36 6.80
N GLU A 497 14.64 8.60 8.07
CA GLU A 497 15.36 7.63 8.90
C GLU A 497 14.61 6.31 9.05
N SER A 498 13.31 6.36 9.40
CA SER A 498 12.49 5.16 9.61
C SER A 498 12.28 4.39 8.31
N LEU A 499 11.99 5.07 7.19
CA LEU A 499 11.77 4.44 5.89
C LEU A 499 13.06 3.88 5.27
N GLN A 500 14.22 4.51 5.50
CA GLN A 500 15.51 3.95 5.07
C GLN A 500 15.83 2.64 5.79
N LYS A 501 15.61 2.59 7.11
CA LYS A 501 15.76 1.35 7.89
C LYS A 501 14.78 0.28 7.43
N SER A 502 13.53 0.64 7.20
CA SER A 502 12.49 -0.25 6.66
C SER A 502 12.91 -0.82 5.30
N LEU A 503 13.35 0.02 4.38
CA LEU A 503 13.79 -0.40 3.05
C LEU A 503 15.01 -1.33 3.11
N GLN A 504 15.95 -1.07 4.02
CA GLN A 504 17.11 -1.93 4.23
C GLN A 504 16.69 -3.31 4.74
N LEU A 505 15.79 -3.38 5.73
CA LEU A 505 15.26 -4.64 6.25
C LEU A 505 14.47 -5.39 5.17
N ALA A 506 13.57 -4.71 4.45
CA ALA A 506 12.81 -5.32 3.36
C ALA A 506 13.71 -5.84 2.23
N THR A 507 14.80 -5.13 1.92
CA THR A 507 15.79 -5.58 0.93
C THR A 507 16.48 -6.84 1.42
N ASN A 508 16.89 -6.88 2.67
CA ASN A 508 17.53 -8.04 3.27
C ASN A 508 16.54 -9.25 3.31
N LEU A 509 15.30 -9.03 3.73
CA LEU A 509 14.27 -10.07 3.76
C LEU A 509 13.96 -10.60 2.37
N ALA A 510 13.76 -9.73 1.37
CA ALA A 510 13.48 -10.13 0.00
C ALA A 510 14.67 -10.83 -0.69
N SER A 511 15.91 -10.46 -0.33
CA SER A 511 17.09 -11.13 -0.81
C SER A 511 17.17 -12.56 -0.30
N ARG A 512 16.82 -12.78 0.96
CA ARG A 512 16.81 -14.09 1.62
C ARG A 512 15.64 -14.98 1.16
N MET A 513 14.45 -14.39 1.04
CA MET A 513 13.20 -15.08 0.71
C MET A 513 12.40 -14.33 -0.36
N PRO A 514 12.84 -14.37 -1.64
CA PRO A 514 12.18 -13.60 -2.69
C PRO A 514 10.68 -13.91 -2.86
N LEU A 515 10.27 -15.16 -2.65
CA LEU A 515 8.86 -15.55 -2.77
C LEU A 515 7.99 -15.01 -1.65
N ALA A 516 8.54 -14.87 -0.44
CA ALA A 516 7.80 -14.40 0.72
C ALA A 516 7.81 -12.87 0.85
N HIS A 517 8.95 -12.22 0.57
CA HIS A 517 9.16 -10.81 0.92
C HIS A 517 9.39 -9.86 -0.27
N SER A 518 9.24 -10.31 -1.53
CA SER A 518 9.31 -9.38 -2.67
C SER A 518 8.19 -8.34 -2.63
N ALA A 519 7.01 -8.69 -2.12
CA ALA A 519 5.91 -7.74 -1.93
C ALA A 519 6.26 -6.68 -0.88
N ASP A 520 6.90 -7.08 0.22
CA ASP A 520 7.35 -6.17 1.29
C ASP A 520 8.39 -5.18 0.76
N LEU A 521 9.35 -5.66 -0.03
CA LEU A 521 10.33 -4.81 -0.69
C LEU A 521 9.67 -3.80 -1.65
N ALA A 522 8.66 -4.23 -2.42
CA ALA A 522 7.93 -3.33 -3.30
C ALA A 522 7.16 -2.27 -2.51
N THR A 523 6.54 -2.65 -1.39
CA THR A 523 5.85 -1.72 -0.48
C THR A 523 6.82 -0.73 0.16
N ALA A 524 7.98 -1.19 0.68
CA ALA A 524 8.99 -0.29 1.24
C ALA A 524 9.53 0.71 0.20
N LYS A 525 9.73 0.27 -1.05
CA LYS A 525 10.10 1.17 -2.15
C LYS A 525 9.01 2.17 -2.48
N MET A 526 7.76 1.75 -2.45
CA MET A 526 6.59 2.62 -2.69
C MET A 526 6.50 3.72 -1.62
N GLU A 527 6.60 3.39 -0.34
CA GLU A 527 6.55 4.37 0.76
C GLU A 527 7.74 5.34 0.71
N MET A 528 8.96 4.84 0.50
CA MET A 528 10.15 5.70 0.34
C MET A 528 10.02 6.63 -0.88
N SER A 529 9.39 6.16 -1.95
CA SER A 529 9.14 6.98 -3.15
C SER A 529 8.09 8.06 -2.88
N GLY A 530 7.08 7.75 -2.07
CA GLY A 530 6.11 8.74 -1.59
C GLY A 530 6.78 9.86 -0.80
N LEU A 531 7.67 9.52 0.13
CA LEU A 531 8.46 10.51 0.87
C LEU A 531 9.37 11.34 -0.06
N ASN A 532 10.06 10.70 -1.00
CA ASN A 532 10.91 11.41 -1.98
C ASN A 532 10.09 12.43 -2.80
N TYR A 533 8.85 12.09 -3.17
CA TYR A 533 7.95 13.02 -3.83
C TYR A 533 7.61 14.24 -2.95
N VAL A 534 7.27 14.01 -1.67
CA VAL A 534 7.03 15.10 -0.69
C VAL A 534 8.27 15.99 -0.51
N LEU A 535 9.47 15.41 -0.56
CA LEU A 535 10.76 16.14 -0.51
C LEU A 535 11.14 16.84 -1.83
N GLY A 536 10.29 16.79 -2.86
CA GLY A 536 10.57 17.37 -4.17
C GLY A 536 11.63 16.61 -5.01
N LYS A 537 12.03 15.40 -4.57
CA LYS A 537 12.99 14.52 -5.28
C LYS A 537 12.24 13.68 -6.33
N ASN A 538 11.64 14.34 -7.34
CA ASN A 538 10.71 13.69 -8.29
C ASN A 538 11.35 12.55 -9.10
N GLU A 539 12.61 12.69 -9.51
CA GLU A 539 13.32 11.65 -10.29
C GLU A 539 13.52 10.36 -9.47
N GLU A 540 13.95 10.49 -8.20
CA GLU A 540 14.13 9.37 -7.28
C GLU A 540 12.78 8.71 -6.94
N ALA A 541 11.73 9.52 -6.73
CA ALA A 541 10.39 9.05 -6.49
C ALA A 541 9.88 8.21 -7.67
N ARG A 542 9.96 8.74 -8.88
CA ARG A 542 9.55 8.05 -10.11
C ARG A 542 10.32 6.73 -10.31
N LYS A 543 11.64 6.75 -10.13
CA LYS A 543 12.48 5.54 -10.24
C LYS A 543 12.07 4.48 -9.24
N GLY A 544 11.83 4.84 -7.99
CA GLY A 544 11.44 3.91 -6.94
C GLY A 544 10.03 3.33 -7.19
N PHE A 545 9.06 4.15 -7.59
CA PHE A 545 7.72 3.67 -7.98
C PHE A 545 7.76 2.73 -9.18
N CYS A 546 8.58 2.99 -10.22
CA CYS A 546 8.76 2.07 -11.34
C CYS A 546 9.32 0.72 -10.88
N GLN A 547 10.31 0.71 -9.97
CA GLN A 547 10.85 -0.53 -9.42
C GLN A 547 9.80 -1.31 -8.61
N ALA A 548 8.99 -0.63 -7.81
CA ALA A 548 7.90 -1.25 -7.07
C ALA A 548 6.86 -1.86 -8.01
N LEU A 549 6.48 -1.13 -9.06
CA LEU A 549 5.54 -1.59 -10.09
C LEU A 549 6.04 -2.85 -10.79
N ASP A 550 7.32 -2.89 -11.17
CA ASP A 550 7.93 -4.06 -11.82
C ASP A 550 7.91 -5.30 -10.93
N ILE A 551 8.11 -5.12 -9.62
CA ILE A 551 8.04 -6.23 -8.66
C ILE A 551 6.59 -6.70 -8.53
N PHE A 552 5.64 -5.81 -8.29
CA PHE A 552 4.22 -6.18 -8.15
C PHE A 552 3.67 -6.83 -9.41
N ARG A 553 4.01 -6.35 -10.62
CA ARG A 553 3.60 -6.98 -11.88
C ARG A 553 4.16 -8.40 -12.05
N ARG A 554 5.40 -8.65 -11.63
CA ARG A 554 5.97 -10.01 -11.63
C ARG A 554 5.25 -10.93 -10.65
N LEU A 555 4.83 -10.42 -9.50
CA LEU A 555 4.07 -11.18 -8.52
C LEU A 555 2.63 -11.43 -8.99
N GLN A 556 1.98 -10.46 -9.61
CA GLN A 556 0.62 -10.56 -10.15
C GLN A 556 0.46 -11.70 -11.17
N THR A 557 1.50 -12.04 -11.96
CA THR A 557 1.45 -13.18 -12.89
C THR A 557 1.25 -14.51 -12.18
N LYS A 558 1.52 -14.58 -10.89
CA LYS A 558 1.37 -15.77 -10.04
C LYS A 558 0.09 -15.72 -9.20
N GLU A 559 -0.30 -14.53 -8.73
CA GLU A 559 -1.43 -14.32 -7.82
C GLU A 559 -2.17 -13.01 -8.13
N PRO A 560 -3.51 -13.00 -8.33
CA PRO A 560 -4.28 -11.78 -8.69
C PRO A 560 -4.46 -10.79 -7.53
N VAL A 561 -3.83 -11.00 -6.38
CA VAL A 561 -3.98 -10.20 -5.15
C VAL A 561 -3.31 -8.82 -5.24
N TYR A 562 -2.42 -8.61 -6.21
CA TYR A 562 -1.60 -7.39 -6.31
C TYR A 562 -2.23 -6.25 -7.12
N ASP A 563 -3.48 -6.34 -7.54
CA ASP A 563 -4.18 -5.27 -8.27
C ASP A 563 -4.25 -3.97 -7.47
N HIS A 564 -4.47 -4.04 -6.14
CA HIS A 564 -4.57 -2.84 -5.29
C HIS A 564 -3.26 -2.04 -5.22
N PRO A 565 -2.11 -2.61 -4.84
CA PRO A 565 -0.86 -1.84 -4.82
C PRO A 565 -0.39 -1.40 -6.21
N ILE A 566 -0.67 -2.17 -7.27
CA ILE A 566 -0.38 -1.76 -8.64
C ILE A 566 -1.14 -0.48 -9.00
N ALA A 567 -2.45 -0.42 -8.74
CA ALA A 567 -3.25 0.76 -9.00
C ALA A 567 -2.76 1.99 -8.21
N THR A 568 -2.36 1.79 -6.94
CA THR A 568 -1.80 2.87 -6.11
C THR A 568 -0.48 3.40 -6.66
N VAL A 569 0.43 2.53 -7.08
CA VAL A 569 1.72 2.94 -7.70
C VAL A 569 1.49 3.65 -9.03
N LEU A 570 0.60 3.14 -9.87
CA LEU A 570 0.23 3.76 -11.16
C LEU A 570 -0.37 5.15 -10.95
N GLN A 571 -1.25 5.32 -9.97
CA GLN A 571 -1.83 6.60 -9.59
C GLN A 571 -0.73 7.61 -9.22
N ASN A 572 0.19 7.24 -8.33
CA ASN A 572 1.29 8.10 -7.91
C ASN A 572 2.23 8.45 -9.07
N LEU A 573 2.55 7.49 -9.97
CA LEU A 573 3.31 7.75 -11.19
C LEU A 573 2.59 8.74 -12.11
N GLY A 574 1.27 8.60 -12.25
CA GLY A 574 0.44 9.53 -13.01
C GLY A 574 0.51 10.96 -12.48
N VAL A 575 0.37 11.12 -11.15
CA VAL A 575 0.48 12.42 -10.48
C VAL A 575 1.87 13.04 -10.67
N ILE A 576 2.95 12.26 -10.51
CA ILE A 576 4.32 12.76 -10.72
C ILE A 576 4.53 13.18 -12.18
N CYS A 577 4.10 12.37 -13.15
CA CYS A 577 4.22 12.71 -14.57
C CYS A 577 3.42 13.96 -14.93
N ARG A 578 2.24 14.18 -14.31
CA ARG A 578 1.46 15.41 -14.45
C ARG A 578 2.25 16.64 -14.00
N HIS A 579 2.87 16.59 -12.82
CA HIS A 579 3.71 17.69 -12.31
C HIS A 579 5.01 17.89 -13.10
N GLU A 580 5.47 16.88 -13.85
CA GLU A 580 6.58 16.99 -14.80
C GLU A 580 6.12 17.43 -16.20
N GLU A 581 4.84 17.79 -16.38
CA GLU A 581 4.21 18.15 -17.66
C GLU A 581 4.26 17.06 -18.74
N LYS A 582 4.46 15.79 -18.31
CA LYS A 582 4.48 14.60 -19.19
C LYS A 582 3.07 14.01 -19.29
N TYR A 583 2.16 14.76 -19.87
CA TYR A 583 0.72 14.47 -19.87
C TYR A 583 0.36 13.14 -20.53
N GLU A 584 1.03 12.75 -21.63
CA GLU A 584 0.77 11.46 -22.31
C GLU A 584 1.09 10.25 -21.40
N ASP A 585 2.21 10.29 -20.68
CA ASP A 585 2.59 9.23 -19.74
C ASP A 585 1.66 9.23 -18.51
N ALA A 586 1.29 10.42 -18.00
CA ALA A 586 0.35 10.59 -16.92
C ALA A 586 -1.03 9.99 -17.26
N GLU A 587 -1.56 10.30 -18.44
CA GLU A 587 -2.84 9.76 -18.93
C GLU A 587 -2.81 8.23 -19.01
N LYS A 588 -1.72 7.66 -19.52
CA LYS A 588 -1.56 6.21 -19.61
C LYS A 588 -1.58 5.54 -18.23
N PHE A 589 -0.84 6.08 -17.26
CA PHE A 589 -0.79 5.52 -15.91
C PHE A 589 -2.11 5.65 -15.18
N LEU A 590 -2.76 6.83 -15.24
CA LEU A 590 -4.04 7.06 -14.58
C LEU A 590 -5.20 6.26 -15.22
N LYS A 591 -5.20 6.06 -16.53
CA LYS A 591 -6.18 5.17 -17.20
C LYS A 591 -6.02 3.72 -16.74
N GLU A 592 -4.79 3.20 -16.70
CA GLU A 592 -4.55 1.83 -16.21
C GLU A 592 -4.97 1.68 -14.74
N ALA A 593 -4.67 2.68 -13.90
CA ALA A 593 -5.12 2.70 -12.51
C ALA A 593 -6.65 2.72 -12.40
N LEU A 594 -7.32 3.54 -13.20
CA LEU A 594 -8.77 3.65 -13.23
C LEU A 594 -9.43 2.32 -13.65
N ASP A 595 -8.93 1.67 -14.70
CA ASP A 595 -9.44 0.37 -15.16
C ASP A 595 -9.33 -0.71 -14.08
N ILE A 596 -8.24 -0.70 -13.29
CA ILE A 596 -8.07 -1.63 -12.17
C ILE A 596 -9.07 -1.30 -11.06
N ARG A 597 -9.21 -0.03 -10.67
CA ARG A 597 -10.14 0.40 -9.61
C ARG A 597 -11.60 0.16 -9.98
N GLU A 598 -11.99 0.34 -11.24
CA GLU A 598 -13.34 0.01 -11.72
C GLU A 598 -13.64 -1.49 -11.57
N ARG A 599 -12.70 -2.35 -11.93
CA ARG A 599 -12.84 -3.81 -11.75
C ARG A 599 -12.95 -4.19 -10.29
N GLN A 600 -12.10 -3.62 -9.42
CA GLN A 600 -12.12 -3.85 -7.98
C GLN A 600 -13.45 -3.37 -7.36
N HIS A 601 -13.90 -2.16 -7.72
CA HIS A 601 -15.17 -1.62 -7.24
C HIS A 601 -16.37 -2.45 -7.71
N ALA A 602 -16.35 -2.98 -8.94
CA ALA A 602 -17.41 -3.85 -9.45
C ALA A 602 -17.46 -5.20 -8.71
N GLN A 603 -16.33 -5.73 -8.27
CA GLN A 603 -16.25 -6.99 -7.50
C GLN A 603 -16.62 -6.78 -6.03
N VAL A 604 -16.13 -5.71 -5.42
CA VAL A 604 -16.29 -5.41 -3.99
C VAL A 604 -16.58 -3.91 -3.80
N PRO A 605 -17.86 -3.49 -4.00
CA PRO A 605 -18.21 -2.07 -4.05
C PRO A 605 -17.82 -1.25 -2.82
N TYR A 606 -17.77 -1.86 -1.63
CA TYR A 606 -17.62 -1.12 -0.38
C TYR A 606 -16.15 -0.85 0.01
N SER A 607 -15.18 -1.62 -0.49
CA SER A 607 -13.79 -1.53 -0.05
C SER A 607 -12.93 -0.58 -0.88
N PHE A 608 -13.29 -0.38 -2.14
CA PHE A 608 -12.45 0.37 -3.09
C PHE A 608 -13.14 1.62 -3.64
N THR A 609 -14.27 2.02 -3.04
CA THR A 609 -15.04 3.18 -3.52
C THR A 609 -14.26 4.48 -3.36
N ALA A 610 -13.60 4.69 -2.20
CA ALA A 610 -12.82 5.89 -1.93
C ALA A 610 -11.55 5.95 -2.81
N ASP A 611 -10.85 4.82 -2.99
CA ASP A 611 -9.68 4.74 -3.87
C ASP A 611 -10.04 4.98 -5.33
N HIS A 612 -11.19 4.45 -5.78
CA HIS A 612 -11.71 4.70 -7.12
C HIS A 612 -12.03 6.19 -7.31
N ALA A 613 -12.68 6.82 -6.32
CA ALA A 613 -12.98 8.24 -6.34
C ALA A 613 -11.70 9.09 -6.43
N LYS A 614 -10.65 8.71 -5.68
CA LYS A 614 -9.36 9.41 -5.69
C LYS A 614 -8.69 9.37 -7.07
N VAL A 615 -8.68 8.19 -7.73
CA VAL A 615 -8.14 8.09 -9.10
C VAL A 615 -8.96 8.91 -10.09
N CYS A 616 -10.30 8.92 -9.96
CA CYS A 616 -11.16 9.76 -10.79
C CYS A 616 -10.82 11.26 -10.62
N ARG A 617 -10.57 11.70 -9.38
CA ARG A 617 -10.17 13.08 -9.10
C ARG A 617 -8.82 13.42 -9.72
N ASP A 618 -7.79 12.59 -9.47
CA ASP A 618 -6.44 12.83 -9.99
C ASP A 618 -6.42 12.82 -11.54
N PHE A 619 -7.30 12.03 -12.15
CA PHE A 619 -7.47 12.02 -13.60
C PHE A 619 -8.22 13.26 -14.09
N GLY A 620 -9.20 13.75 -13.34
CA GLY A 620 -9.85 15.02 -13.58
C GLY A 620 -8.85 16.18 -13.57
N ASP A 621 -7.99 16.24 -12.56
CA ASP A 621 -6.93 17.25 -12.44
C ASP A 621 -5.95 17.23 -13.64
N LEU A 622 -5.59 16.02 -14.15
CA LEU A 622 -4.77 15.89 -15.37
C LEU A 622 -5.50 16.44 -16.59
N LEU A 623 -6.79 16.14 -16.74
CA LEU A 623 -7.58 16.61 -17.88
C LEU A 623 -7.75 18.14 -17.88
N VAL A 624 -7.79 18.79 -16.71
CA VAL A 624 -7.73 20.24 -16.58
C VAL A 624 -6.41 20.78 -17.13
N ASP A 625 -5.27 20.21 -16.70
CA ASP A 625 -3.95 20.62 -17.17
C ASP A 625 -3.78 20.43 -18.70
N MET A 626 -4.52 19.47 -19.29
CA MET A 626 -4.59 19.25 -20.73
C MET A 626 -5.59 20.17 -21.46
N GLY A 627 -6.36 20.99 -20.75
CA GLY A 627 -7.41 21.85 -21.32
C GLY A 627 -8.70 21.12 -21.72
N GLU A 628 -8.90 19.87 -21.23
CA GLU A 628 -10.06 19.05 -21.57
C GLU A 628 -11.17 19.17 -20.49
N ASN A 629 -11.65 20.40 -20.24
CA ASN A 629 -12.54 20.74 -19.12
C ASN A 629 -13.85 19.95 -19.06
N ASP A 630 -14.43 19.57 -20.18
CA ASP A 630 -15.66 18.75 -20.19
C ASP A 630 -15.43 17.36 -19.63
N ARG A 631 -14.36 16.68 -20.09
CA ARG A 631 -13.97 15.36 -19.58
C ARG A 631 -13.54 15.41 -18.12
N ALA A 632 -12.84 16.47 -17.72
CA ALA A 632 -12.46 16.70 -16.33
C ALA A 632 -13.70 16.80 -15.44
N GLY A 633 -14.71 17.58 -15.86
CA GLY A 633 -15.98 17.71 -15.15
C GLY A 633 -16.72 16.38 -14.96
N GLU A 634 -16.72 15.48 -15.98
CA GLU A 634 -17.27 14.14 -15.86
C GLU A 634 -16.53 13.30 -14.80
N MET A 635 -15.20 13.41 -14.75
CA MET A 635 -14.40 12.68 -13.77
C MET A 635 -14.61 13.20 -12.34
N PHE A 636 -14.72 14.50 -12.14
CA PHE A 636 -15.04 15.09 -10.84
C PHE A 636 -16.46 14.74 -10.39
N GLU A 637 -17.46 14.77 -11.26
CA GLU A 637 -18.83 14.32 -10.93
C GLU A 637 -18.85 12.87 -10.47
N LYS A 638 -18.10 12.00 -11.17
CA LYS A 638 -17.93 10.59 -10.79
C LYS A 638 -17.24 10.46 -9.43
N ALA A 639 -16.18 11.21 -9.18
CA ALA A 639 -15.45 11.23 -7.91
C ALA A 639 -16.38 11.66 -6.76
N VAL A 640 -17.14 12.75 -6.92
CA VAL A 640 -18.12 13.24 -5.92
C VAL A 640 -19.17 12.19 -5.60
N THR A 641 -19.71 11.53 -6.62
CA THR A 641 -20.70 10.45 -6.45
C THR A 641 -20.13 9.29 -5.65
N LEU A 642 -18.93 8.84 -6.00
CA LEU A 642 -18.23 7.75 -5.31
C LEU A 642 -17.88 8.11 -3.87
N TYR A 643 -17.28 9.28 -3.63
CA TYR A 643 -16.98 9.74 -2.27
C TYR A 643 -18.24 9.91 -1.43
N THR A 644 -19.34 10.38 -2.00
CA THR A 644 -20.61 10.52 -1.27
C THR A 644 -21.13 9.15 -0.83
N ASN A 645 -21.09 8.15 -1.71
CA ASN A 645 -21.49 6.77 -1.38
C ASN A 645 -20.57 6.16 -0.30
N ALA A 646 -19.26 6.43 -0.34
CA ALA A 646 -18.32 5.99 0.67
C ALA A 646 -18.53 6.72 2.01
N ALA A 647 -18.84 8.02 1.99
CA ALA A 647 -19.01 8.87 3.17
C ALA A 647 -20.28 8.57 3.99
N GLU A 648 -21.28 7.88 3.44
CA GLU A 648 -22.43 7.42 4.22
C GLU A 648 -22.00 6.54 5.41
N LYS A 649 -20.83 5.87 5.29
CA LYS A 649 -20.25 5.00 6.31
C LYS A 649 -19.07 5.63 7.05
N SER A 650 -18.38 6.60 6.44
CA SER A 650 -17.09 7.12 6.86
C SER A 650 -17.08 8.66 6.86
N GLY A 651 -17.13 9.24 8.05
CA GLY A 651 -17.28 10.70 8.22
C GLY A 651 -16.09 11.55 7.75
N HIS A 652 -14.88 10.96 7.61
CA HIS A 652 -13.65 11.67 7.25
C HIS A 652 -13.55 12.04 5.76
N LEU A 653 -14.35 11.43 4.88
CA LEU A 653 -14.35 11.73 3.45
C LEU A 653 -15.03 13.05 3.06
N LYS A 654 -15.58 13.80 4.02
CA LYS A 654 -16.29 15.06 3.74
C LYS A 654 -15.39 16.11 3.09
N VAL A 655 -14.12 16.20 3.52
CA VAL A 655 -13.14 17.10 2.91
C VAL A 655 -12.92 16.72 1.45
N SER A 656 -12.68 15.43 1.16
CA SER A 656 -12.46 14.96 -0.21
C SER A 656 -13.67 15.18 -1.13
N ILE A 657 -14.89 15.12 -0.59
CA ILE A 657 -16.12 15.49 -1.32
C ILE A 657 -16.09 16.98 -1.66
N ALA A 658 -15.83 17.83 -0.67
CA ALA A 658 -15.82 19.27 -0.87
C ALA A 658 -14.72 19.71 -1.84
N ASP A 659 -13.51 19.13 -1.74
CA ASP A 659 -12.40 19.39 -2.65
C ASP A 659 -12.72 18.96 -4.08
N SER A 660 -13.39 17.82 -4.26
CA SER A 660 -13.82 17.37 -5.60
C SER A 660 -14.93 18.22 -6.18
N ILE A 661 -15.85 18.70 -5.35
CA ILE A 661 -16.90 19.65 -5.76
C ILE A 661 -16.28 21.00 -6.14
N TYR A 662 -15.30 21.47 -5.37
CA TYR A 662 -14.54 22.69 -5.68
C TYR A 662 -13.84 22.57 -7.04
N ALA A 663 -13.09 21.50 -7.28
CA ALA A 663 -12.42 21.29 -8.55
C ALA A 663 -13.42 21.19 -9.72
N TRP A 664 -14.56 20.53 -9.51
CA TRP A 664 -15.65 20.51 -10.50
C TRP A 664 -16.24 21.89 -10.76
N ALA A 665 -16.43 22.72 -9.71
CA ALA A 665 -16.90 24.08 -9.85
C ALA A 665 -15.92 24.93 -10.67
N ASP A 666 -14.63 24.75 -10.44
CA ASP A 666 -13.56 25.46 -11.13
C ASP A 666 -13.58 25.15 -12.65
N THR A 667 -13.67 23.86 -13.02
CA THR A 667 -13.82 23.50 -14.44
C THR A 667 -15.09 24.06 -15.10
N ARG A 668 -16.18 24.22 -14.35
CA ARG A 668 -17.39 24.84 -14.87
C ARG A 668 -17.24 26.35 -15.01
N LEU A 669 -16.45 26.98 -14.15
CA LEU A 669 -16.08 28.37 -14.26
C LEU A 669 -15.27 28.62 -15.54
N ASP A 670 -14.23 27.82 -15.78
CA ASP A 670 -13.39 27.90 -16.97
C ASP A 670 -14.16 27.62 -18.29
N SER A 671 -15.26 26.86 -18.19
CA SER A 671 -16.18 26.60 -19.31
C SER A 671 -17.28 27.65 -19.43
N GLU A 672 -17.23 28.76 -18.67
CA GLU A 672 -18.23 29.84 -18.64
C GLU A 672 -19.65 29.42 -18.20
N GLU A 673 -19.79 28.21 -17.56
CA GLU A 673 -21.04 27.71 -17.01
C GLU A 673 -21.32 28.31 -15.61
N TYR A 674 -21.45 29.65 -15.54
CA TYR A 674 -21.48 30.44 -14.28
C TYR A 674 -22.55 29.98 -13.27
N ASP A 675 -23.80 29.72 -13.71
CA ASP A 675 -24.88 29.28 -12.82
C ASP A 675 -24.54 27.95 -12.13
N ARG A 676 -23.90 27.02 -12.86
CA ARG A 676 -23.50 25.70 -12.36
C ARG A 676 -22.32 25.80 -11.43
N ALA A 677 -21.32 26.59 -11.79
CA ALA A 677 -20.16 26.87 -10.96
C ALA A 677 -20.57 27.47 -9.61
N GLU A 678 -21.47 28.48 -9.61
CA GLU A 678 -22.00 29.08 -8.38
C GLU A 678 -22.67 28.07 -7.47
N SER A 679 -23.52 27.19 -8.05
CA SER A 679 -24.20 26.14 -7.28
C SER A 679 -23.21 25.19 -6.62
N LEU A 680 -22.19 24.76 -7.35
CA LEU A 680 -21.15 23.85 -6.87
C LEU A 680 -20.27 24.48 -5.78
N PHE A 681 -19.78 25.70 -5.98
CA PHE A 681 -19.02 26.44 -4.96
C PHE A 681 -19.82 26.60 -3.66
N LYS A 682 -21.12 26.91 -3.73
CA LYS A 682 -22.00 26.99 -2.55
C LYS A 682 -22.15 25.63 -1.86
N GLN A 683 -22.19 24.53 -2.60
CA GLN A 683 -22.22 23.19 -2.04
C GLN A 683 -20.89 22.87 -1.32
N ALA A 684 -19.74 23.16 -1.91
CA ALA A 684 -18.43 22.99 -1.29
C ALA A 684 -18.35 23.77 0.04
N LEU A 685 -18.71 25.07 0.01
CA LEU A 685 -18.75 25.92 1.21
C LEU A 685 -19.68 25.38 2.29
N SER A 686 -20.84 24.82 1.93
CA SER A 686 -21.77 24.23 2.88
C SER A 686 -21.17 23.01 3.61
N ILE A 687 -20.28 22.27 2.95
CA ILE A 687 -19.60 21.12 3.57
C ILE A 687 -18.44 21.63 4.44
N TYR A 688 -17.56 22.48 3.92
CA TYR A 688 -16.44 23.06 4.65
C TYR A 688 -16.90 23.75 5.94
N SER A 689 -18.01 24.53 5.90
CA SER A 689 -18.52 25.27 7.05
C SER A 689 -18.95 24.40 8.25
N ARG A 690 -19.06 23.09 8.07
CA ARG A 690 -19.37 22.11 9.12
C ARG A 690 -18.14 21.43 9.71
N LEU A 691 -16.99 21.77 9.20
CA LEU A 691 -15.69 21.26 9.63
C LEU A 691 -14.97 22.41 10.36
N THR A 692 -14.09 22.13 11.31
CA THR A 692 -13.57 23.15 12.24
C THR A 692 -12.04 23.12 12.35
N ASP A 693 -11.32 22.70 11.30
CA ASP A 693 -9.86 22.73 11.29
C ASP A 693 -9.31 23.90 10.44
N ASP A 694 -8.03 24.26 10.69
CA ASP A 694 -7.36 25.38 10.00
C ASP A 694 -7.25 25.16 8.50
N LYS A 695 -7.02 23.90 8.06
CA LYS A 695 -6.96 23.55 6.64
C LYS A 695 -8.29 23.80 5.93
N THR A 696 -9.37 23.41 6.55
CA THR A 696 -10.72 23.66 6.02
C THR A 696 -11.04 25.16 5.94
N SER A 697 -10.54 25.94 6.91
CA SER A 697 -10.67 27.41 6.88
C SER A 697 -9.93 28.03 5.70
N TYR A 698 -8.76 27.52 5.33
CA TYR A 698 -8.03 27.89 4.12
C TYR A 698 -8.84 27.53 2.86
N ASP A 699 -9.35 26.30 2.76
CA ASP A 699 -10.14 25.87 1.60
C ASP A 699 -11.43 26.69 1.43
N MET A 700 -12.04 27.11 2.55
CA MET A 700 -13.17 28.06 2.53
C MET A 700 -12.76 29.42 1.99
N ALA A 701 -11.64 29.97 2.47
CA ALA A 701 -11.14 31.27 2.01
C ALA A 701 -10.84 31.23 0.51
N ARG A 702 -10.15 30.20 0.04
CA ARG A 702 -9.88 29.95 -1.39
C ARG A 702 -11.17 29.82 -2.21
N THR A 703 -12.17 29.10 -1.68
CA THR A 703 -13.47 28.97 -2.36
C THR A 703 -14.20 30.31 -2.49
N TRP A 704 -14.13 31.18 -1.45
CA TRP A 704 -14.70 32.53 -1.51
C TRP A 704 -13.94 33.42 -2.50
N SER A 705 -12.61 33.28 -2.63
CA SER A 705 -11.82 33.96 -3.64
C SER A 705 -12.27 33.57 -5.05
N ARG A 706 -12.38 32.26 -5.35
CA ARG A 706 -12.85 31.80 -6.67
C ARG A 706 -14.31 32.16 -6.96
N MET A 707 -15.16 32.29 -5.91
CA MET A 707 -16.49 32.88 -6.09
C MET A 707 -16.43 34.37 -6.42
N GLY A 708 -15.42 35.08 -5.92
CA GLY A 708 -15.14 36.46 -6.33
C GLY A 708 -14.80 36.53 -7.81
N ASP A 709 -13.89 35.66 -8.27
CA ASP A 709 -13.50 35.54 -9.69
C ASP A 709 -14.72 35.22 -10.57
N LEU A 710 -15.55 34.25 -10.14
CA LEU A 710 -16.81 33.92 -10.82
C LEU A 710 -17.72 35.13 -11.00
N TYR A 711 -17.96 35.87 -9.92
CA TYR A 711 -18.86 37.02 -9.98
C TYR A 711 -18.24 38.20 -10.72
N MET A 712 -16.90 38.33 -10.75
CA MET A 712 -16.20 39.33 -11.55
C MET A 712 -16.38 39.03 -13.03
N LEU A 713 -16.11 37.78 -13.47
CA LEU A 713 -16.31 37.34 -14.86
C LEU A 713 -17.77 37.42 -15.31
N TRP A 714 -18.68 37.18 -14.36
CA TRP A 714 -20.14 37.25 -14.61
C TRP A 714 -20.71 38.69 -14.47
N GLU A 715 -19.86 39.65 -14.23
CA GLU A 715 -20.19 41.06 -14.02
C GLU A 715 -21.24 41.29 -12.91
N LYS A 716 -21.18 40.51 -11.84
CA LYS A 716 -22.12 40.60 -10.73
C LYS A 716 -21.57 41.38 -9.54
N PRO A 717 -22.41 42.21 -8.86
CA PRO A 717 -21.97 43.02 -7.71
C PRO A 717 -21.53 42.18 -6.49
N GLN A 718 -21.74 40.89 -6.47
CA GLN A 718 -21.32 40.00 -5.42
C GLN A 718 -19.81 39.70 -5.41
N ALA A 719 -19.05 40.13 -6.43
CA ALA A 719 -17.60 39.94 -6.53
C ALA A 719 -16.88 40.54 -5.31
N VAL A 720 -17.05 41.84 -5.07
CA VAL A 720 -16.37 42.54 -3.96
C VAL A 720 -16.72 41.93 -2.59
N PRO A 721 -18.00 41.70 -2.20
CA PRO A 721 -18.32 41.02 -0.97
C PRO A 721 -17.69 39.61 -0.79
N SER A 722 -17.52 38.86 -1.89
CA SER A 722 -16.89 37.54 -1.86
C SER A 722 -15.41 37.65 -1.58
N TYR A 723 -14.70 38.58 -2.24
CA TYR A 723 -13.30 38.87 -1.98
C TYR A 723 -13.05 39.42 -0.57
N GLU A 724 -13.88 40.35 -0.09
CA GLU A 724 -13.77 40.88 1.27
C GLU A 724 -13.87 39.75 2.32
N LYS A 725 -14.76 38.78 2.07
CA LYS A 725 -14.92 37.61 2.95
C LYS A 725 -13.71 36.68 2.91
N ALA A 726 -13.17 36.37 1.71
CA ALA A 726 -11.95 35.62 1.55
C ALA A 726 -10.78 36.29 2.27
N LEU A 727 -10.59 37.58 2.07
CA LEU A 727 -9.53 38.40 2.68
C LEU A 727 -9.62 38.39 4.22
N SER A 728 -10.85 38.51 4.77
CA SER A 728 -11.04 38.45 6.24
C SER A 728 -10.62 37.09 6.80
N MET A 729 -10.93 35.99 6.08
CA MET A 729 -10.57 34.65 6.49
C MET A 729 -9.06 34.42 6.41
N PHE A 730 -8.38 34.84 5.33
CA PHE A 730 -6.93 34.75 5.24
C PHE A 730 -6.22 35.54 6.36
N LYS A 731 -6.76 36.72 6.76
CA LYS A 731 -6.23 37.52 7.88
C LYS A 731 -6.44 36.85 9.25
N GLU A 732 -7.46 35.98 9.41
CA GLU A 732 -7.73 35.26 10.63
C GLU A 732 -6.93 33.94 10.73
N LEU A 733 -6.42 33.41 9.62
CA LEU A 733 -5.60 32.21 9.58
C LEU A 733 -4.20 32.49 10.12
N HIS A 734 -3.94 32.04 11.36
CA HIS A 734 -2.65 32.18 12.05
C HIS A 734 -1.88 30.86 12.09
N ALA A 735 -1.52 30.31 10.95
CA ALA A 735 -0.59 29.19 10.92
C ALA A 735 0.86 29.72 10.97
N PRO A 736 1.69 29.28 11.92
CA PRO A 736 3.04 29.84 12.13
C PRO A 736 3.98 29.67 10.93
N ASP A 737 3.68 28.73 10.03
CA ASP A 737 4.53 28.35 8.90
C ASP A 737 3.84 28.53 7.53
N SER A 738 2.65 29.17 7.46
CA SER A 738 1.90 29.35 6.23
C SER A 738 1.90 30.82 5.80
N ASP A 739 2.34 31.08 4.59
CA ASP A 739 2.40 32.39 3.95
C ASP A 739 1.24 32.55 2.97
N TYR A 740 0.23 33.34 3.31
CA TYR A 740 -0.95 33.62 2.48
C TYR A 740 -0.87 34.98 1.79
N ARG A 741 0.33 35.56 1.69
CA ARG A 741 0.53 36.87 1.06
C ARG A 741 0.20 36.84 -0.43
N GLU A 742 0.47 35.74 -1.12
CA GLU A 742 0.20 35.60 -2.56
C GLU A 742 -1.31 35.65 -2.84
N GLU A 743 -2.12 34.87 -2.11
CA GLU A 743 -3.57 34.90 -2.22
C GLU A 743 -4.15 36.25 -1.83
N THR A 744 -3.59 36.90 -0.81
CA THR A 744 -4.01 38.23 -0.39
C THR A 744 -3.70 39.26 -1.46
N ALA A 745 -2.52 39.20 -2.08
CA ALA A 745 -2.14 40.11 -3.19
C ALA A 745 -3.05 39.90 -4.40
N HIS A 746 -3.32 38.65 -4.77
CA HIS A 746 -4.23 38.36 -5.89
C HIS A 746 -5.64 38.96 -5.66
N ILE A 747 -6.23 38.70 -4.49
CA ILE A 747 -7.56 39.25 -4.13
C ILE A 747 -7.55 40.79 -4.16
N THR A 748 -6.51 41.41 -3.62
CA THR A 748 -6.39 42.89 -3.58
C THR A 748 -6.26 43.42 -4.99
N ASN A 749 -5.51 42.76 -5.86
CA ASN A 749 -5.41 43.11 -7.29
C ASN A 749 -6.77 43.03 -8.01
N CYS A 750 -7.53 41.94 -7.82
CA CYS A 750 -8.87 41.80 -8.40
C CYS A 750 -9.84 42.89 -7.92
N MET A 751 -9.79 43.23 -6.61
CA MET A 751 -10.58 44.35 -6.08
C MET A 751 -10.17 45.69 -6.67
N ALA A 752 -8.88 45.91 -6.91
CA ALA A 752 -8.37 47.12 -7.59
C ALA A 752 -8.87 47.23 -9.03
N LEU A 753 -8.84 46.10 -9.79
CA LEU A 753 -9.39 46.03 -11.14
C LEU A 753 -10.88 46.38 -11.19
N ILE A 754 -11.68 45.83 -10.25
CA ILE A 754 -13.11 46.16 -10.14
C ILE A 754 -13.32 47.65 -9.82
N SER A 755 -12.53 48.23 -8.89
CA SER A 755 -12.62 49.66 -8.55
C SER A 755 -12.24 50.51 -9.74
N SER A 756 -11.21 50.14 -10.51
CA SER A 756 -10.81 50.83 -11.75
C SER A 756 -11.91 50.78 -12.82
N ALA A 757 -12.53 49.58 -13.00
CA ALA A 757 -13.65 49.43 -13.95
C ALA A 757 -14.91 50.23 -13.54
N ASN A 758 -15.09 50.46 -12.24
CA ASN A 758 -16.16 51.31 -11.71
C ASN A 758 -15.80 52.82 -11.69
N GLU A 759 -14.66 53.21 -12.26
CA GLU A 759 -14.14 54.57 -12.29
C GLU A 759 -13.80 55.14 -10.87
N GLU A 760 -13.62 54.24 -9.86
CA GLU A 760 -13.21 54.61 -8.51
C GLU A 760 -11.67 54.63 -8.41
N TYR A 761 -11.03 55.51 -9.22
CA TYR A 761 -9.57 55.49 -9.45
C TYR A 761 -8.72 55.72 -8.20
N ASP A 762 -9.19 56.60 -7.29
CA ASP A 762 -8.48 56.83 -6.01
C ASP A 762 -8.39 55.52 -5.19
N ARG A 763 -9.51 54.80 -5.09
CA ARG A 763 -9.57 53.52 -4.38
C ARG A 763 -8.77 52.43 -5.10
N ALA A 764 -8.82 52.40 -6.43
CA ALA A 764 -8.03 51.47 -7.22
C ALA A 764 -6.53 51.70 -7.02
N SER A 765 -6.08 52.96 -6.97
CA SER A 765 -4.68 53.31 -6.69
C SER A 765 -4.23 52.80 -5.32
N GLU A 766 -5.02 53.04 -4.25
CA GLU A 766 -4.71 52.55 -2.88
C GLU A 766 -4.58 51.01 -2.84
N LEU A 767 -5.49 50.28 -3.50
CA LEU A 767 -5.48 48.82 -3.55
C LEU A 767 -4.29 48.26 -4.37
N TYR A 768 -3.95 48.91 -5.50
CA TYR A 768 -2.76 48.53 -6.27
C TYR A 768 -1.46 48.75 -5.47
N GLU A 769 -1.35 49.87 -4.74
CA GLU A 769 -0.20 50.12 -3.87
C GLU A 769 -0.07 49.06 -2.75
N GLU A 770 -1.20 48.65 -2.12
CA GLU A 770 -1.22 47.54 -1.12
C GLU A 770 -0.77 46.24 -1.78
N CYS A 771 -1.30 45.88 -2.95
CA CYS A 771 -0.95 44.70 -3.71
C CYS A 771 0.54 44.67 -4.07
N ILE A 772 1.07 45.77 -4.62
CA ILE A 772 2.49 45.94 -4.98
C ILE A 772 3.39 45.73 -3.77
N SER A 773 3.03 46.33 -2.61
CA SER A 773 3.81 46.18 -1.37
C SER A 773 3.92 44.71 -0.94
N ILE A 774 2.86 43.93 -1.13
CA ILE A 774 2.85 42.50 -0.79
C ILE A 774 3.74 41.72 -1.77
N TYR A 775 3.60 41.96 -3.10
CA TYR A 775 4.44 41.28 -4.10
C TYR A 775 5.91 41.68 -4.00
N GLU A 776 6.26 42.91 -3.65
CA GLU A 776 7.65 43.33 -3.38
C GLU A 776 8.21 42.57 -2.20
N SER A 777 7.42 42.38 -1.12
CA SER A 777 7.83 41.59 0.04
C SER A 777 8.07 40.12 -0.33
N LEU A 778 7.18 39.50 -1.12
CA LEU A 778 7.34 38.12 -1.59
C LEU A 778 8.61 37.95 -2.45
N CYS A 779 8.85 38.86 -3.40
CA CYS A 779 10.06 38.85 -4.23
C CYS A 779 11.33 38.99 -3.40
N ASN A 780 11.32 39.83 -2.34
CA ASN A 780 12.46 40.00 -1.44
C ASN A 780 12.75 38.75 -0.59
N ASP A 781 11.71 37.96 -0.26
CA ASP A 781 11.83 36.70 0.46
C ASP A 781 12.23 35.51 -0.45
N GLY A 782 12.36 35.77 -1.75
CA GLY A 782 12.86 34.81 -2.74
C GLY A 782 11.77 34.08 -3.57
N HIS A 783 10.51 34.48 -3.43
CA HIS A 783 9.42 34.00 -4.28
C HIS A 783 9.47 34.68 -5.66
N ASP A 784 9.19 33.91 -6.73
CA ASP A 784 9.26 34.48 -8.11
C ASP A 784 7.91 35.04 -8.57
N ASN A 785 7.44 36.14 -7.91
CA ASN A 785 6.23 36.84 -8.27
C ASN A 785 6.53 38.12 -9.11
N ARG A 786 7.66 38.15 -9.83
CA ARG A 786 8.08 39.32 -10.63
C ARG A 786 7.13 39.65 -11.76
N ALA A 787 6.47 38.65 -12.34
CA ALA A 787 5.50 38.86 -13.42
C ALA A 787 4.23 39.55 -12.90
N ASP A 788 3.69 39.08 -11.77
CA ASP A 788 2.50 39.65 -11.12
C ASP A 788 2.79 41.06 -10.61
N LEU A 789 3.99 41.28 -10.05
CA LEU A 789 4.45 42.61 -9.65
C LEU A 789 4.56 43.58 -10.83
N ALA A 790 5.07 43.11 -11.98
CA ALA A 790 5.18 43.94 -13.17
C ALA A 790 3.78 44.29 -13.74
N GLU A 791 2.83 43.38 -13.71
CA GLU A 791 1.45 43.58 -14.10
C GLU A 791 0.73 44.56 -13.15
N ALA A 792 0.90 44.44 -11.86
CA ALA A 792 0.34 45.35 -10.86
C ALA A 792 0.88 46.80 -11.05
N TYR A 793 2.19 46.97 -11.31
CA TYR A 793 2.74 48.26 -11.65
C TYR A 793 2.16 48.80 -12.96
N CYS A 794 1.93 47.97 -13.97
CA CYS A 794 1.30 48.38 -15.23
C CYS A 794 -0.13 48.90 -14.99
N SER A 795 -0.93 48.18 -14.21
CA SER A 795 -2.33 48.55 -13.90
C SER A 795 -2.41 49.83 -13.03
N LEU A 796 -1.46 49.99 -12.08
CA LEU A 796 -1.34 51.22 -11.30
C LEU A 796 -0.97 52.40 -12.23
N GLY A 797 -0.07 52.20 -13.20
CA GLY A 797 0.28 53.19 -14.22
C GLY A 797 -0.93 53.63 -15.02
N GLU A 798 -1.78 52.69 -15.42
CA GLU A 798 -3.05 53.02 -16.11
C GLU A 798 -4.01 53.84 -15.25
N THR A 799 -4.13 53.42 -13.99
CA THR A 799 -4.95 54.13 -12.99
C THR A 799 -4.48 55.57 -12.83
N HIS A 800 -3.16 55.82 -12.80
CA HIS A 800 -2.59 57.16 -12.74
C HIS A 800 -2.80 57.94 -14.07
N CYS A 801 -2.82 57.25 -15.21
CA CYS A 801 -3.22 57.91 -16.47
C CYS A 801 -4.66 58.40 -16.40
N ASN A 802 -5.57 57.62 -15.88
CA ASN A 802 -6.98 57.99 -15.72
C ASN A 802 -7.16 59.11 -14.66
N LEU A 803 -6.25 59.27 -13.72
CA LEU A 803 -6.17 60.37 -12.77
C LEU A 803 -5.41 61.57 -13.31
N GLU A 804 -5.05 61.60 -14.60
CA GLU A 804 -4.26 62.67 -15.26
C GLU A 804 -2.88 62.89 -14.59
N ALA A 805 -2.34 61.92 -13.89
CA ALA A 805 -1.09 61.98 -13.14
C ALA A 805 0.08 61.38 -13.97
N ALA A 806 0.59 62.13 -14.96
CA ALA A 806 1.56 61.63 -15.92
C ALA A 806 2.91 61.17 -15.32
N GLU A 807 3.46 61.90 -14.36
CA GLU A 807 4.73 61.49 -13.72
C GLU A 807 4.63 60.20 -12.89
N PRO A 808 3.63 60.00 -11.98
CA PRO A 808 3.41 58.74 -11.34
C PRO A 808 3.16 57.57 -12.31
N ALA A 809 2.40 57.79 -13.38
CA ALA A 809 2.16 56.80 -14.43
C ALA A 809 3.47 56.36 -15.11
N ARG A 810 4.34 57.32 -15.45
CA ARG A 810 5.67 57.07 -16.00
C ARG A 810 6.51 56.21 -15.09
N GLU A 811 6.63 56.55 -13.79
CA GLU A 811 7.41 55.77 -12.83
C GLU A 811 6.92 54.34 -12.73
N CYS A 812 5.60 54.12 -12.72
CA CYS A 812 4.99 52.80 -12.66
C CYS A 812 5.33 51.96 -13.90
N PHE A 813 5.14 52.49 -15.11
CA PHE A 813 5.46 51.78 -16.35
C PHE A 813 6.97 51.52 -16.50
N GLU A 814 7.85 52.44 -16.05
CA GLU A 814 9.30 52.21 -16.04
C GLU A 814 9.70 51.04 -15.11
N LYS A 815 9.08 50.92 -13.94
CA LYS A 815 9.29 49.80 -13.00
C LYS A 815 8.77 48.49 -13.60
N SER A 816 7.57 48.51 -14.17
CA SER A 816 6.99 47.35 -14.87
C SER A 816 7.88 46.89 -16.02
N LEU A 817 8.33 47.80 -16.88
CA LEU A 817 9.23 47.49 -18.01
C LEU A 817 10.55 46.91 -17.56
N LYS A 818 11.13 47.42 -16.46
CA LYS A 818 12.37 46.88 -15.89
C LYS A 818 12.21 45.45 -15.47
N LEU A 819 11.12 45.09 -14.76
CA LEU A 819 10.82 43.74 -14.32
C LEU A 819 10.63 42.80 -15.52
N TYR A 820 9.84 43.21 -16.55
CA TYR A 820 9.69 42.37 -17.74
C TYR A 820 11.00 42.17 -18.52
N ARG A 821 11.88 43.18 -18.57
CA ARG A 821 13.22 43.01 -19.16
C ARG A 821 14.09 42.02 -18.36
N GLU A 822 14.02 42.03 -17.03
CA GLU A 822 14.69 41.07 -16.17
C GLU A 822 14.15 39.63 -16.36
N ILE A 823 12.84 39.45 -16.45
CA ILE A 823 12.18 38.16 -16.69
C ILE A 823 12.57 37.60 -18.07
N ASN A 824 12.53 38.45 -19.11
CA ASN A 824 12.80 38.08 -20.50
C ASN A 824 14.31 37.96 -20.83
N ALA A 825 15.20 38.20 -19.88
CA ALA A 825 16.64 37.97 -20.03
C ALA A 825 17.03 36.49 -20.03
N CYS A 826 16.08 35.59 -19.82
CA CYS A 826 16.25 34.12 -19.87
C CYS A 826 16.34 33.60 -21.32
N PRO A 827 16.92 32.40 -21.56
CA PRO A 827 17.08 31.83 -22.89
C PRO A 827 15.77 31.59 -23.65
N VAL A 828 14.67 31.45 -22.94
CA VAL A 828 13.32 31.36 -23.51
C VAL A 828 12.47 32.49 -22.89
N PRO A 829 12.22 33.58 -23.60
CA PRO A 829 11.44 34.71 -23.10
C PRO A 829 9.95 34.32 -23.01
N LEU A 830 9.33 34.56 -21.84
CA LEU A 830 7.96 34.08 -21.53
C LEU A 830 6.87 35.16 -21.66
N HIS A 831 7.22 36.48 -21.53
CA HIS A 831 6.25 37.58 -21.43
C HIS A 831 6.61 38.73 -22.38
N ILE A 832 6.96 38.45 -23.66
CA ILE A 832 7.35 39.45 -24.65
C ILE A 832 6.15 40.29 -25.05
N ASP A 833 4.98 39.69 -25.19
CA ASP A 833 3.71 40.33 -25.50
C ASP A 833 3.34 41.36 -24.44
N LYS A 834 3.37 41.00 -23.15
CA LYS A 834 3.09 41.91 -22.02
C LYS A 834 4.12 43.06 -21.99
N MET A 835 5.40 42.76 -22.23
CA MET A 835 6.45 43.78 -22.31
C MET A 835 6.17 44.79 -23.44
N ALA A 836 5.72 44.34 -24.60
CA ALA A 836 5.38 45.20 -25.71
C ALA A 836 4.18 46.12 -25.39
N VAL A 837 3.20 45.62 -24.64
CA VAL A 837 2.07 46.44 -24.14
C VAL A 837 2.54 47.54 -23.20
N VAL A 838 3.45 47.24 -22.27
CA VAL A 838 4.02 48.22 -21.33
C VAL A 838 4.84 49.29 -22.10
N LEU A 839 5.65 48.86 -23.09
CA LEU A 839 6.40 49.79 -23.96
C LEU A 839 5.47 50.75 -24.68
N LYS A 840 4.34 50.27 -25.22
CA LYS A 840 3.32 51.11 -25.88
C LYS A 840 2.74 52.11 -24.87
N LYS A 841 2.32 51.67 -23.69
CA LYS A 841 1.69 52.52 -22.66
C LYS A 841 2.66 53.59 -22.14
N LEU A 842 3.92 53.24 -21.90
CA LEU A 842 4.95 54.21 -21.54
C LEU A 842 5.19 55.20 -22.67
N GLY A 843 5.21 54.74 -23.93
CA GLY A 843 5.32 55.59 -25.10
C GLY A 843 4.18 56.62 -25.21
N ILE A 844 2.93 56.21 -24.88
CA ILE A 844 1.77 57.13 -24.86
C ILE A 844 1.97 58.20 -23.78
N VAL A 845 2.41 57.87 -22.59
CA VAL A 845 2.69 58.83 -21.53
C VAL A 845 3.78 59.85 -21.96
N LEU A 846 4.86 59.37 -22.58
CA LEU A 846 5.94 60.22 -23.06
C LEU A 846 5.51 61.09 -24.25
N TYR A 847 4.63 60.60 -25.10
CA TYR A 847 4.02 61.38 -26.17
C TYR A 847 3.20 62.52 -25.59
N VAL A 848 2.35 62.30 -24.60
CA VAL A 848 1.59 63.34 -23.89
C VAL A 848 2.51 64.35 -23.20
N CYS A 849 3.67 63.93 -22.72
CA CYS A 849 4.70 64.82 -22.17
C CYS A 849 5.55 65.52 -23.22
N GLU A 850 5.24 65.46 -24.53
CA GLU A 850 5.98 66.00 -25.63
C GLU A 850 7.40 65.44 -25.82
N GLU A 851 7.72 64.27 -25.22
CA GLU A 851 9.01 63.55 -25.37
C GLU A 851 8.98 62.62 -26.60
N TYR A 852 8.69 63.16 -27.78
CA TYR A 852 8.40 62.43 -29.01
C TYR A 852 9.51 61.44 -29.45
N ASP A 853 10.79 61.82 -29.37
CA ASP A 853 11.90 60.98 -29.84
C ASP A 853 12.05 59.72 -28.95
N THR A 854 11.82 59.87 -27.64
CA THR A 854 11.84 58.73 -26.69
C THR A 854 10.60 57.81 -26.90
N ALA A 855 9.44 58.41 -27.11
CA ALA A 855 8.19 57.69 -27.42
C ALA A 855 8.34 56.85 -28.69
N ILE A 856 8.88 57.44 -29.78
CA ILE A 856 9.15 56.74 -31.04
C ILE A 856 10.06 55.51 -30.80
N THR A 857 11.11 55.66 -29.99
CA THR A 857 12.05 54.59 -29.72
C THR A 857 11.35 53.42 -29.05
N LEU A 858 10.50 53.68 -28.05
CA LEU A 858 9.75 52.64 -27.32
C LEU A 858 8.68 51.99 -28.23
N TYR A 859 7.97 52.76 -29.02
CA TYR A 859 7.02 52.22 -29.99
C TYR A 859 7.68 51.34 -31.05
N LEU A 860 8.87 51.69 -31.52
CA LEU A 860 9.62 50.85 -32.45
C LEU A 860 10.06 49.55 -31.80
N GLU A 861 10.54 49.58 -30.53
CA GLU A 861 10.88 48.37 -29.78
C GLU A 861 9.63 47.47 -29.63
N ALA A 862 8.48 48.04 -29.23
CA ALA A 862 7.22 47.29 -29.13
C ALA A 862 6.78 46.71 -30.49
N TYR A 863 6.89 47.48 -31.56
CA TYR A 863 6.54 47.04 -32.92
C TYR A 863 7.41 45.85 -33.37
N GLU A 864 8.73 45.90 -33.14
CA GLU A 864 9.64 44.81 -33.52
C GLU A 864 9.32 43.54 -32.78
N LEU A 865 9.04 43.63 -31.50
CA LEU A 865 8.67 42.47 -30.65
C LEU A 865 7.36 41.82 -31.11
N LEU A 866 6.29 42.61 -31.27
CA LEU A 866 4.98 42.13 -31.73
C LEU A 866 5.03 41.58 -33.16
N ASN A 867 5.78 42.24 -34.06
CA ASN A 867 5.95 41.73 -35.42
C ASN A 867 6.72 40.39 -35.47
N ALA A 868 7.67 40.16 -34.57
CA ALA A 868 8.36 38.90 -34.45
C ALA A 868 7.42 37.78 -33.97
N ILE A 869 6.55 38.05 -32.97
CA ILE A 869 5.50 37.14 -32.50
C ILE A 869 4.53 36.85 -33.65
N TYR A 870 3.98 37.87 -34.28
CA TYR A 870 3.00 37.74 -35.37
C TYR A 870 3.53 36.88 -36.54
N ARG A 871 4.80 37.07 -36.93
CA ARG A 871 5.42 36.28 -38.03
C ARG A 871 5.55 34.78 -37.64
N LYS A 872 5.69 34.49 -36.38
CA LYS A 872 5.90 33.11 -35.87
C LYS A 872 4.58 32.38 -35.58
N THR A 873 3.62 33.07 -34.99
CA THR A 873 2.37 32.46 -34.47
C THR A 873 1.10 32.93 -35.18
N GLY A 874 1.12 34.08 -35.86
CA GLY A 874 -0.06 34.75 -36.39
C GLY A 874 -0.87 35.53 -35.35
N GLU A 875 -0.43 35.55 -34.09
CA GLU A 875 -1.09 36.22 -32.97
C GLU A 875 -0.61 37.65 -32.77
N CYS A 876 -1.29 38.47 -31.93
CA CYS A 876 -0.97 39.85 -31.60
C CYS A 876 -1.08 40.83 -32.81
N GLY A 877 -1.99 40.55 -33.76
CA GLY A 877 -2.19 41.41 -34.91
C GLY A 877 -2.81 42.77 -34.55
N GLU A 878 -3.78 42.81 -33.66
CA GLU A 878 -4.47 44.02 -33.19
C GLU A 878 -3.52 44.93 -32.42
N GLU A 879 -2.71 44.35 -31.49
CA GLU A 879 -1.71 45.10 -30.74
C GLU A 879 -0.64 45.68 -31.66
N LEU A 880 -0.21 44.93 -32.68
CA LEU A 880 0.72 45.39 -33.70
C LEU A 880 0.16 46.56 -34.49
N GLY A 881 -1.14 46.50 -34.89
CA GLY A 881 -1.87 47.60 -35.52
C GLY A 881 -1.95 48.85 -34.64
N SER A 882 -2.29 48.65 -33.35
CA SER A 882 -2.38 49.75 -32.39
C SER A 882 -1.03 50.46 -32.16
N VAL A 883 0.08 49.71 -32.03
CA VAL A 883 1.43 50.31 -31.93
C VAL A 883 1.82 51.03 -33.23
N ALA A 884 1.43 50.50 -34.38
CA ALA A 884 1.66 51.16 -35.67
C ALA A 884 0.88 52.48 -35.78
N LEU A 885 -0.33 52.56 -35.23
CA LEU A 885 -1.12 53.80 -35.18
C LEU A 885 -0.40 54.84 -34.31
N CYS A 886 0.04 54.49 -33.09
CA CYS A 886 0.81 55.41 -32.23
C CYS A 886 2.09 55.92 -32.93
N LEU A 887 2.80 55.07 -33.68
CA LEU A 887 3.96 55.46 -34.47
C LEU A 887 3.59 56.39 -35.55
N SER A 888 2.47 56.19 -36.27
CA SER A 888 1.98 57.03 -37.33
C SER A 888 1.69 58.44 -36.84
N GLU A 889 0.92 58.55 -35.75
CA GLU A 889 0.56 59.81 -35.12
C GLU A 889 1.81 60.57 -34.65
N THR A 890 2.70 59.93 -33.94
CA THR A 890 3.92 60.57 -33.42
C THR A 890 4.87 60.96 -34.53
N PHE A 891 4.95 60.22 -35.66
CA PHE A 891 5.73 60.63 -36.80
C PHE A 891 5.05 61.76 -37.57
N ALA A 892 3.73 61.85 -37.59
CA ALA A 892 3.02 63.01 -38.21
C ALA A 892 3.32 64.29 -37.40
N ASP A 893 3.18 64.29 -36.08
CA ASP A 893 3.44 65.45 -35.21
C ASP A 893 4.92 65.87 -35.22
N THR A 894 5.85 64.93 -35.47
CA THR A 894 7.27 65.29 -35.63
C THR A 894 7.66 65.65 -37.05
N GLY A 895 6.69 65.87 -37.99
CA GLY A 895 6.90 66.31 -39.37
C GLY A 895 7.51 65.26 -40.30
N LYS A 896 7.53 63.97 -39.89
CA LYS A 896 8.13 62.86 -40.66
C LYS A 896 7.05 62.11 -41.47
N ALA A 897 6.36 62.87 -42.37
CA ALA A 897 5.16 62.46 -43.12
C ALA A 897 5.32 61.07 -43.84
N ARG A 898 6.48 60.79 -44.43
CA ARG A 898 6.73 59.53 -45.14
C ARG A 898 6.74 58.33 -44.21
N LYS A 899 7.29 58.47 -42.96
CA LYS A 899 7.28 57.42 -41.97
C LYS A 899 5.88 57.27 -41.34
N ALA A 900 5.19 58.40 -41.12
CA ALA A 900 3.81 58.37 -40.65
C ALA A 900 2.92 57.54 -41.58
N ARG A 901 2.97 57.84 -42.93
CA ARG A 901 2.19 57.06 -43.90
C ARG A 901 2.51 55.56 -43.91
N LYS A 902 3.78 55.21 -43.81
CA LYS A 902 4.19 53.79 -43.74
C LYS A 902 3.51 53.07 -42.60
N TYR A 903 3.48 53.63 -41.40
CA TYR A 903 2.87 53.01 -40.23
C TYR A 903 1.36 53.10 -40.20
N TYR A 904 0.78 54.13 -40.81
CA TYR A 904 -0.65 54.25 -41.07
C TYR A 904 -1.17 53.11 -41.95
N ASP A 905 -0.50 52.81 -43.05
CA ASP A 905 -0.85 51.66 -43.88
C ASP A 905 -0.79 50.31 -43.16
N ILE A 906 0.11 50.19 -42.20
CA ILE A 906 0.20 48.98 -41.31
C ILE A 906 -0.96 48.95 -40.30
N ALA A 907 -1.30 50.06 -39.67
CA ALA A 907 -2.42 50.17 -38.74
C ALA A 907 -3.75 49.84 -39.42
N LEU A 908 -3.95 50.35 -40.63
CA LEU A 908 -5.13 50.03 -41.48
C LEU A 908 -5.18 48.52 -41.81
N LYS A 909 -4.04 47.93 -42.19
CA LYS A 909 -3.96 46.51 -42.55
C LYS A 909 -4.39 45.60 -41.37
N PHE A 910 -4.13 46.00 -40.14
CA PHE A 910 -4.45 45.27 -38.93
C PHE A 910 -5.73 45.74 -38.22
N GLY A 911 -6.54 46.60 -38.89
CA GLY A 911 -7.86 46.99 -38.38
C GLY A 911 -7.84 47.99 -37.22
N ALA A 912 -6.70 48.64 -36.97
CA ALA A 912 -6.60 49.67 -35.93
C ALA A 912 -7.20 50.99 -36.31
N ILE A 913 -7.59 51.15 -37.58
CA ILE A 913 -8.26 52.34 -38.19
C ILE A 913 -9.40 51.78 -39.03
N GLU A 914 -10.59 52.42 -38.99
CA GLU A 914 -11.71 52.12 -39.90
C GLU A 914 -11.49 52.74 -41.29
N GLU A 915 -11.93 52.04 -42.35
CA GLU A 915 -11.71 52.50 -43.72
C GLU A 915 -12.37 53.84 -44.04
N ASP A 916 -13.30 54.33 -43.23
CA ASP A 916 -14.01 55.61 -43.42
C ASP A 916 -13.17 56.84 -42.99
N ASP A 917 -12.06 56.65 -42.26
CA ASP A 917 -11.16 57.74 -41.82
C ASP A 917 -10.06 58.07 -42.85
N GLU A 918 -10.11 57.48 -44.05
CA GLU A 918 -9.14 57.75 -45.13
C GLU A 918 -9.26 59.14 -45.78
N GLU A 919 -10.38 59.89 -45.64
CA GLU A 919 -10.59 61.17 -46.33
C GLU A 919 -9.80 62.31 -45.69
N ASP A 920 -9.49 62.30 -44.39
CA ASP A 920 -8.80 63.43 -43.74
C ASP A 920 -7.25 63.36 -43.85
N TYR A 921 -6.66 62.29 -44.30
CA TYR A 921 -5.19 62.08 -44.36
C TYR A 921 -4.61 62.42 -45.77
N ASN A 922 -5.45 62.72 -46.82
CA ASN A 922 -5.03 62.85 -48.23
C ASN A 922 -4.83 64.25 -48.66
N ASP A 923 -5.08 65.35 -47.85
CA ASP A 923 -5.08 66.72 -48.27
C ASP A 923 -3.72 67.44 -48.18
N ASP A 924 -2.67 66.85 -47.63
CA ASP A 924 -1.31 67.43 -47.62
C ASP A 924 -0.35 66.76 -48.63
N LYS A 925 -0.65 66.86 -49.95
CA LYS A 925 0.32 66.56 -51.02
C LYS A 925 0.81 67.91 -51.56
N ASP A 926 2.05 68.14 -51.35
CA ASP A 926 3.09 68.77 -52.10
C ASP A 926 4.07 69.58 -51.22
N GLU A 927 5.14 68.96 -50.80
CA GLU A 927 6.44 69.62 -50.67
C GLU A 927 7.54 68.61 -50.76
N GLU A 928 8.45 68.80 -51.71
CA GLU A 928 9.65 67.99 -51.96
C GLU A 928 10.61 68.13 -50.80
N ASP A 929 10.90 67.06 -50.09
CA ASP A 929 11.98 67.05 -49.12
C ASP A 929 13.11 66.06 -49.48
N GLU A 930 14.33 66.57 -49.30
CA GLU A 930 15.61 66.02 -49.66
C GLU A 930 15.86 64.62 -49.03
N ILE A 931 16.51 63.82 -49.75
CA ILE A 931 16.92 62.44 -49.42
C ILE A 931 17.97 62.47 -48.32
N ASP A 932 17.64 61.98 -47.16
CA ASP A 932 18.59 61.51 -46.14
C ASP A 932 18.92 60.01 -46.35
N GLU A 933 20.00 59.74 -47.11
CA GLU A 933 20.55 58.43 -47.43
C GLU A 933 21.44 57.89 -46.29
N ASP A 934 20.97 57.74 -45.08
CA ASP A 934 21.88 57.19 -44.06
C ASP A 934 21.14 56.35 -43.05
N MET A 935 20.34 55.36 -43.47
CA MET A 935 19.93 54.23 -42.57
C MET A 935 19.36 52.99 -43.28
N ASP A 936 19.90 52.62 -44.43
CA ASP A 936 19.59 51.36 -45.12
C ASP A 936 20.69 50.30 -44.96
N CYS A 937 21.43 50.30 -43.87
CA CYS A 937 22.56 49.39 -43.68
C CYS A 937 22.46 48.46 -42.45
N LEU A 938 21.23 48.06 -42.09
CA LEU A 938 21.08 47.02 -41.03
C LEU A 938 20.01 45.96 -41.35
N LEU A 939 19.76 45.71 -42.65
CA LEU A 939 18.82 44.67 -43.07
C LEU A 939 19.43 43.62 -43.99
N TYR A 940 20.67 43.18 -43.74
CA TYR A 940 21.22 41.97 -44.35
C TYR A 940 22.37 41.43 -43.51
N THR A 941 22.03 40.59 -42.51
CA THR A 941 22.84 39.38 -42.18
C THR A 941 21.87 38.31 -41.73
N SER A 942 21.24 37.68 -42.71
CA SER A 942 20.69 36.34 -42.55
C SER A 942 21.79 35.37 -42.82
N ASP A 943 22.57 34.97 -41.83
CA ASP A 943 23.42 33.77 -41.84
C ASP A 943 23.87 33.47 -40.41
N ALA A 944 22.89 32.98 -39.61
CA ALA A 944 23.19 32.29 -38.37
C ALA A 944 21.97 31.47 -37.92
N ALA A 945 21.47 30.62 -38.81
CA ALA A 945 20.38 29.69 -38.46
C ALA A 945 20.61 28.29 -39.08
N ASP A 946 21.88 27.84 -39.15
CA ASP A 946 22.22 26.49 -39.63
C ASP A 946 23.30 25.80 -38.81
N ASP A 947 23.33 26.00 -37.47
CA ASP A 947 24.14 25.15 -36.59
C ASP A 947 23.47 24.94 -35.25
N MET A 948 22.38 24.18 -35.21
CA MET A 948 21.99 23.31 -34.09
C MET A 948 20.88 22.37 -34.56
N GLN A 949 21.33 21.21 -35.05
CA GLN A 949 20.56 19.96 -34.95
C GLN A 949 20.78 19.30 -33.61
#